data_7071ffd6b1e52df4f82fafbac33bc54e
#
_entry.id   7071ffd6b1e52df4f82fafbac33bc54e
#
_cell.length_a   1.000
_cell.length_b   1.000
_cell.length_c   1.000
_cell.angle_alpha   90.00
_cell.angle_beta   90.00
_cell.angle_gamma   90.00
#
_symmetry.space_group_name_H-M   'P 1'
#
loop_
_entity.id
_entity.type
_entity.pdbx_description
1 polymer ?
#
loop_
_entity_poly.entity_id
_entity_poly.type
_entity_poly.pdbx_seq_one_letter_code
_entity_poly.pdbx_strand_id
1 'polypeptide(L)'
;MATSRAFARTVYSAIAVLLLLASPDVSFAAGQASCDAPPPHIVVVGSVNVDMTVRVNRPPALEETVTAIDPRVSVAVGGKGANQAVAAARLVAGSRPVKFVCQFGGDAHASMLEQELVANRVDVSLGGRHPDLPSGTGFVMLSPGGEASSVVVGGANSAWPENDDELVSTMVRAARGAAVMLLQREVPDRVNLAAAAAAKIAGVPIVLDTGGVDAPVPTALLEAADYLCPNESELARLTDLPTRTEDEVAAAGRALVARGARRVIVTLGERGAVAIGEEGVLARYPPVAVPGGRVVDGTAAGDAFRAALGVAIAEGIEGTERGMALASAAGAYAVSVEGAVPSLPTRDAAEALLPEDRRPPAPGDPKSTPCASVEDARDVNEECPLRFGSRLNSMKERPDLWKGGKLDVLGMVRRLGTAEGIDLVDFNYPQHLGGLKPKAVTGALKAAGLAAGAVAVRFPASTFRAGAFTNPDPSVRAAAVDIVAAACWWARTLDASAGVIVWPQFDGYDYHMQINYTTTWRRGVDAIRAALDRDECEGVKLSYEFKPTDPSSRFALVPSTAAALTLVSDVDRPGRFGLTLDAGHLVAAGENPAQSAAMVADAGVLFGFHLGDVHSKLAAEDGLAFGSVHAAGALELVYWLRASYGSAGGYAGYAYFDTFPEAEDPTREAAYNVRAFKRMWRWAARLENDGIRDVLLNHDAMTSLEMQEGLIA
;
A
#
# COMPACT_ATOMS: atom_id res chain seq x y z
N MET A 1 -25.62 18.53 -10.33
CA MET A 1 -24.20 18.38 -10.71
C MET A 1 -23.23 19.20 -9.85
N ALA A 2 -23.51 20.45 -9.50
CA ALA A 2 -22.61 21.24 -8.64
C ALA A 2 -22.53 20.73 -7.18
N THR A 3 -23.64 20.27 -6.63
CA THR A 3 -23.74 19.73 -5.25
C THR A 3 -22.98 18.41 -5.06
N SER A 4 -22.95 17.51 -6.05
CA SER A 4 -22.24 16.23 -5.97
C SER A 4 -20.70 16.39 -5.99
N ARG A 5 -20.17 17.32 -6.79
CA ARG A 5 -18.72 17.62 -6.80
C ARG A 5 -18.25 18.37 -5.56
N ALA A 6 -19.10 19.25 -5.01
CA ALA A 6 -18.80 19.93 -3.75
C ALA A 6 -18.80 18.94 -2.58
N PHE A 7 -19.79 18.03 -2.52
CA PHE A 7 -19.85 16.96 -1.51
C PHE A 7 -18.66 16.01 -1.61
N ALA A 8 -18.30 15.52 -2.80
CA ALA A 8 -17.12 14.67 -2.97
C ALA A 8 -15.84 15.37 -2.50
N ARG A 9 -15.62 16.65 -2.84
CA ARG A 9 -14.46 17.42 -2.35
C ARG A 9 -14.49 17.59 -0.83
N THR A 10 -15.65 17.83 -0.22
CA THR A 10 -15.78 17.96 1.24
C THR A 10 -15.50 16.64 1.93
N VAL A 11 -16.00 15.52 1.39
CA VAL A 11 -15.74 14.16 1.91
C VAL A 11 -14.27 13.81 1.79
N TYR A 12 -13.61 14.05 0.63
CA TYR A 12 -12.18 13.84 0.48
C TYR A 12 -11.34 14.68 1.45
N SER A 13 -11.74 15.96 1.65
CA SER A 13 -11.06 16.83 2.60
C SER A 13 -11.30 16.40 4.05
N ALA A 14 -12.50 15.98 4.41
CA ALA A 14 -12.83 15.48 5.75
C ALA A 14 -12.09 14.17 6.06
N ILE A 15 -12.04 13.24 5.08
CA ILE A 15 -11.29 11.99 5.21
C ILE A 15 -9.80 12.27 5.36
N ALA A 16 -9.24 13.18 4.57
CA ALA A 16 -7.83 13.58 4.69
C ALA A 16 -7.53 14.21 6.07
N VAL A 17 -8.43 15.04 6.59
CA VAL A 17 -8.31 15.66 7.92
C VAL A 17 -8.48 14.61 9.03
N LEU A 18 -9.44 13.69 8.92
CA LEU A 18 -9.63 12.61 9.89
C LEU A 18 -8.46 11.62 9.92
N LEU A 19 -7.83 11.37 8.78
CA LEU A 19 -6.60 10.59 8.68
C LEU A 19 -5.40 11.32 9.30
N LEU A 20 -5.39 12.65 9.24
CA LEU A 20 -4.37 13.50 9.88
C LEU A 20 -4.60 13.67 11.40
N LEU A 21 -5.86 13.57 11.86
CA LEU A 21 -6.24 13.75 13.27
C LEU A 21 -6.40 12.40 14.02
N ALA A 22 -6.48 11.28 13.32
CA ALA A 22 -6.50 9.97 13.95
C ALA A 22 -5.12 9.69 14.56
N SER A 23 -5.10 9.38 15.85
CA SER A 23 -3.95 9.13 16.73
C SER A 23 -2.72 8.53 16.03
N PRO A 24 -1.49 8.83 16.52
CA PRO A 24 -0.22 8.43 15.91
C PRO A 24 0.01 6.91 15.72
N ASP A 25 -0.92 6.07 16.16
CA ASP A 25 -0.89 4.60 15.97
C ASP A 25 -1.49 4.13 14.61
N VAL A 26 -1.77 5.05 13.70
CA VAL A 26 -2.34 4.74 12.39
C VAL A 26 -1.25 4.77 11.32
N SER A 27 -0.39 3.78 11.34
CA SER A 27 0.39 3.41 10.18
C SER A 27 -0.58 2.87 9.10
N PHE A 28 -0.79 3.65 8.04
CA PHE A 28 -1.31 3.12 6.78
C PHE A 28 -0.19 2.29 6.13
N ALA A 29 0.04 1.11 6.69
CA ALA A 29 0.76 0.10 5.94
C ALA A 29 -0.23 -0.45 4.91
N ALA A 30 -0.02 -0.17 3.63
CA ALA A 30 -0.41 -1.10 2.59
C ALA A 30 0.24 -2.43 3.00
N GLY A 31 -0.61 -3.30 3.60
CA GLY A 31 -0.12 -4.45 4.34
C GLY A 31 0.54 -5.45 3.42
N GLN A 32 1.84 -5.57 3.52
CA GLN A 32 2.43 -6.89 3.41
C GLN A 32 2.11 -7.60 4.71
N ALA A 33 1.13 -8.50 4.64
CA ALA A 33 0.84 -9.42 5.72
C ALA A 33 2.15 -10.16 6.07
N SER A 34 2.61 -10.04 7.30
CA SER A 34 3.48 -11.05 7.86
C SER A 34 2.76 -12.39 7.69
N CYS A 35 3.45 -13.50 7.49
CA CYS A 35 2.81 -14.82 7.44
C CYS A 35 1.98 -15.16 8.70
N ASP A 36 2.04 -14.32 9.73
CA ASP A 36 1.28 -14.39 10.98
C ASP A 36 0.21 -13.28 11.12
N ALA A 37 0.11 -12.34 10.18
CA ALA A 37 -0.99 -11.38 10.18
C ALA A 37 -2.26 -12.05 9.64
N PRO A 38 -3.45 -11.76 10.21
CA PRO A 38 -4.68 -12.27 9.64
C PRO A 38 -4.79 -11.81 8.17
N PRO A 39 -5.26 -12.69 7.28
CA PRO A 39 -5.37 -12.36 5.86
C PRO A 39 -6.26 -11.13 5.66
N PRO A 40 -5.97 -10.27 4.65
CA PRO A 40 -6.79 -9.11 4.35
C PRO A 40 -8.25 -9.51 4.14
N HIS A 41 -9.17 -8.77 4.75
CA HIS A 41 -10.60 -9.09 4.74
C HIS A 41 -11.29 -8.54 3.48
N ILE A 42 -12.46 -9.11 3.15
CA ILE A 42 -13.37 -8.54 2.15
C ILE A 42 -14.35 -7.62 2.87
N VAL A 43 -14.61 -6.43 2.32
CA VAL A 43 -15.62 -5.50 2.84
C VAL A 43 -16.79 -5.44 1.88
N VAL A 44 -17.99 -5.52 2.42
CA VAL A 44 -19.24 -5.21 1.71
C VAL A 44 -19.91 -4.03 2.41
N VAL A 45 -20.31 -3.01 1.64
CA VAL A 45 -21.10 -1.88 2.17
C VAL A 45 -22.40 -1.86 1.41
N GLY A 46 -23.55 -2.02 2.09
CA GLY A 46 -24.81 -2.13 1.35
C GLY A 46 -26.04 -2.43 2.18
N SER A 47 -27.06 -2.90 1.50
CA SER A 47 -28.40 -3.16 2.04
C SER A 47 -28.53 -4.51 2.72
N VAL A 48 -29.40 -4.57 3.72
CA VAL A 48 -29.93 -5.80 4.31
C VAL A 48 -31.45 -5.71 4.38
N ASN A 49 -32.15 -6.71 3.82
CA ASN A 49 -33.61 -6.73 3.74
C ASN A 49 -34.16 -8.00 4.35
N VAL A 50 -35.42 -7.89 4.79
CA VAL A 50 -36.29 -9.04 4.96
C VAL A 50 -37.03 -9.23 3.63
N ASP A 51 -36.74 -10.31 2.91
CA ASP A 51 -37.45 -10.64 1.68
C ASP A 51 -38.67 -11.51 2.00
N MET A 52 -39.85 -11.00 1.65
CA MET A 52 -41.14 -11.67 1.77
C MET A 52 -41.59 -12.16 0.39
N THR A 53 -41.43 -13.47 0.15
CA THR A 53 -41.76 -14.07 -1.13
C THR A 53 -43.14 -14.69 -1.11
N VAL A 54 -43.98 -14.29 -2.05
CA VAL A 54 -45.32 -14.89 -2.33
C VAL A 54 -45.31 -15.52 -3.71
N ARG A 55 -45.88 -16.71 -3.84
CA ARG A 55 -46.02 -17.42 -5.09
C ARG A 55 -47.37 -17.01 -5.72
N VAL A 56 -47.35 -16.53 -6.92
CA VAL A 56 -48.52 -16.07 -7.67
C VAL A 56 -48.51 -16.65 -9.09
N ASN A 57 -49.67 -16.87 -9.71
CA ASN A 57 -49.71 -17.29 -11.12
C ASN A 57 -49.17 -16.21 -12.06
N ARG A 58 -49.36 -14.95 -11.71
CA ARG A 58 -48.80 -13.74 -12.36
C ARG A 58 -48.88 -12.56 -11.39
N PRO A 59 -48.08 -11.52 -11.59
CA PRO A 59 -48.23 -10.27 -10.86
C PRO A 59 -49.62 -9.66 -11.11
N PRO A 60 -50.21 -8.95 -10.11
CA PRO A 60 -51.46 -8.23 -10.31
C PRO A 60 -51.30 -7.07 -11.32
N ALA A 61 -52.30 -6.86 -12.14
CA ALA A 61 -52.40 -5.63 -12.94
C ALA A 61 -52.88 -4.47 -12.05
N LEU A 62 -52.88 -3.24 -12.61
CA LEU A 62 -53.41 -2.07 -11.89
C LEU A 62 -54.86 -2.33 -11.46
N GLU A 63 -55.22 -1.99 -10.23
CA GLU A 63 -56.53 -2.19 -9.60
C GLU A 63 -56.97 -3.65 -9.45
N GLU A 64 -56.06 -4.62 -9.59
CA GLU A 64 -56.36 -6.04 -9.48
C GLU A 64 -55.89 -6.64 -8.17
N THR A 65 -56.69 -7.61 -7.64
CA THR A 65 -56.28 -8.46 -6.52
C THR A 65 -56.06 -9.89 -7.03
N VAL A 66 -54.87 -10.44 -6.79
CA VAL A 66 -54.57 -11.85 -7.08
C VAL A 66 -54.38 -12.63 -5.77
N THR A 67 -54.81 -13.91 -5.75
CA THR A 67 -54.58 -14.80 -4.62
C THR A 67 -53.29 -15.59 -4.84
N ALA A 68 -52.47 -15.68 -3.81
CA ALA A 68 -51.27 -16.52 -3.83
C ALA A 68 -51.61 -18.01 -4.02
N ILE A 69 -50.75 -18.72 -4.76
CA ILE A 69 -50.92 -20.15 -5.02
C ILE A 69 -50.39 -21.02 -3.85
N ASP A 70 -49.51 -20.49 -3.00
CA ASP A 70 -49.13 -21.10 -1.72
C ASP A 70 -49.73 -20.27 -0.57
N PRO A 71 -50.35 -20.90 0.44
CA PRO A 71 -50.93 -20.20 1.58
C PRO A 71 -49.85 -19.59 2.54
N ARG A 72 -48.58 -19.85 2.31
CA ARG A 72 -47.49 -19.36 3.14
C ARG A 72 -46.70 -18.27 2.46
N VAL A 73 -46.27 -17.30 3.24
CA VAL A 73 -45.25 -16.32 2.83
C VAL A 73 -43.90 -16.87 3.27
N SER A 74 -42.94 -16.97 2.35
CA SER A 74 -41.57 -17.27 2.70
C SER A 74 -40.88 -15.99 3.18
N VAL A 75 -40.21 -16.05 4.32
CA VAL A 75 -39.45 -14.92 4.89
C VAL A 75 -38.01 -15.35 5.01
N ALA A 76 -37.12 -14.57 4.38
CA ALA A 76 -35.67 -14.86 4.31
C ALA A 76 -34.86 -13.57 4.37
N VAL A 77 -33.55 -13.69 4.62
CA VAL A 77 -32.59 -12.62 4.44
C VAL A 77 -32.39 -12.34 2.95
N GLY A 78 -32.41 -11.09 2.60
CA GLY A 78 -32.15 -10.58 1.25
C GLY A 78 -31.48 -9.21 1.29
N GLY A 79 -31.54 -8.51 0.18
CA GLY A 79 -30.80 -7.29 -0.08
C GLY A 79 -29.43 -7.59 -0.70
N LYS A 80 -29.06 -6.81 -1.73
CA LYS A 80 -27.83 -7.06 -2.51
C LYS A 80 -26.58 -7.07 -1.64
N GLY A 81 -26.49 -6.18 -0.63
CA GLY A 81 -25.36 -6.14 0.29
C GLY A 81 -25.24 -7.43 1.10
N ALA A 82 -26.32 -7.88 1.73
CA ALA A 82 -26.35 -9.10 2.51
C ALA A 82 -26.06 -10.35 1.63
N ASN A 83 -26.65 -10.42 0.43
CA ASN A 83 -26.41 -11.51 -0.52
C ASN A 83 -24.92 -11.60 -0.90
N GLN A 84 -24.29 -10.47 -1.24
CA GLN A 84 -22.87 -10.44 -1.61
C GLN A 84 -21.97 -10.75 -0.40
N ALA A 85 -22.31 -10.30 0.81
CA ALA A 85 -21.56 -10.61 2.01
C ALA A 85 -21.61 -12.11 2.35
N VAL A 86 -22.80 -12.71 2.31
CA VAL A 86 -22.97 -14.16 2.56
C VAL A 86 -22.30 -15.00 1.47
N ALA A 87 -22.46 -14.63 0.19
CA ALA A 87 -21.80 -15.32 -0.91
C ALA A 87 -20.27 -15.27 -0.77
N ALA A 88 -19.71 -14.11 -0.48
CA ALA A 88 -18.29 -13.96 -0.24
C ALA A 88 -17.82 -14.84 0.94
N ALA A 89 -18.53 -14.80 2.06
CA ALA A 89 -18.19 -15.58 3.26
C ALA A 89 -18.20 -17.11 3.01
N ARG A 90 -19.15 -17.60 2.23
CA ARG A 90 -19.21 -19.02 1.82
C ARG A 90 -18.10 -19.39 0.84
N LEU A 91 -17.77 -18.49 -0.10
CA LEU A 91 -16.75 -18.72 -1.13
C LEU A 91 -15.31 -18.64 -0.59
N VAL A 92 -15.03 -17.80 0.40
CA VAL A 92 -13.70 -17.77 1.05
C VAL A 92 -13.48 -18.98 1.98
N ALA A 93 -14.52 -19.74 2.30
CA ALA A 93 -14.45 -20.96 3.11
C ALA A 93 -13.68 -20.80 4.45
N GLY A 94 -13.70 -19.61 5.04
CA GLY A 94 -12.99 -19.28 6.28
C GLY A 94 -11.52 -18.91 6.11
N SER A 95 -11.00 -18.84 4.89
CA SER A 95 -9.60 -18.44 4.60
C SER A 95 -9.33 -16.96 4.93
N ARG A 96 -10.36 -16.12 4.96
CA ARG A 96 -10.27 -14.68 5.31
C ARG A 96 -11.60 -14.16 5.88
N PRO A 97 -11.58 -13.09 6.71
CA PRO A 97 -12.80 -12.47 7.21
C PRO A 97 -13.59 -11.76 6.10
N VAL A 98 -14.93 -11.73 6.26
CA VAL A 98 -15.83 -10.89 5.45
C VAL A 98 -16.57 -9.95 6.40
N LYS A 99 -16.39 -8.64 6.22
CA LYS A 99 -17.04 -7.59 7.00
C LYS A 99 -18.18 -6.97 6.22
N PHE A 100 -19.29 -6.73 6.90
CA PHE A 100 -20.45 -6.11 6.29
C PHE A 100 -20.85 -4.84 7.04
N VAL A 101 -20.82 -3.71 6.34
CA VAL A 101 -21.28 -2.41 6.83
C VAL A 101 -22.69 -2.18 6.32
N CYS A 102 -23.67 -2.23 7.20
CA CYS A 102 -25.09 -2.10 6.87
C CYS A 102 -25.86 -1.36 7.96
N GLN A 103 -27.15 -1.13 7.75
CA GLN A 103 -28.05 -0.54 8.74
C GLN A 103 -29.22 -1.50 9.03
N PHE A 104 -29.30 -1.95 10.29
CA PHE A 104 -30.44 -2.71 10.81
C PHE A 104 -31.55 -1.77 11.28
N GLY A 105 -32.78 -2.23 11.24
CA GLY A 105 -33.90 -1.50 11.83
C GLY A 105 -34.06 -1.68 13.34
N GLY A 106 -35.04 -0.98 13.92
CA GLY A 106 -35.47 -1.13 15.33
C GLY A 106 -36.58 -2.17 15.53
N ASP A 107 -36.86 -3.01 14.54
CA ASP A 107 -37.95 -3.97 14.54
C ASP A 107 -37.55 -5.40 14.94
N ALA A 108 -38.53 -6.31 15.01
CA ALA A 108 -38.30 -7.71 15.38
C ALA A 108 -37.45 -8.47 14.33
N HIS A 109 -37.42 -8.03 13.08
CA HIS A 109 -36.68 -8.68 12.01
C HIS A 109 -35.17 -8.40 12.11
N ALA A 110 -34.75 -7.27 12.67
CA ALA A 110 -33.35 -6.91 12.80
C ALA A 110 -32.49 -7.99 13.48
N SER A 111 -33.01 -8.63 14.55
CA SER A 111 -32.28 -9.68 15.22
C SER A 111 -32.19 -10.96 14.40
N MET A 112 -33.21 -11.30 13.61
CA MET A 112 -33.18 -12.43 12.68
C MET A 112 -32.12 -12.18 11.57
N LEU A 113 -32.10 -10.98 10.98
CA LEU A 113 -31.14 -10.61 9.95
C LEU A 113 -29.71 -10.72 10.46
N GLU A 114 -29.44 -10.16 11.64
CA GLU A 114 -28.12 -10.18 12.28
C GLU A 114 -27.67 -11.62 12.60
N GLN A 115 -28.55 -12.44 13.18
CA GLN A 115 -28.24 -13.83 13.49
C GLN A 115 -27.92 -14.66 12.25
N GLU A 116 -28.67 -14.49 11.17
CA GLU A 116 -28.45 -15.23 9.92
C GLU A 116 -27.12 -14.84 9.27
N LEU A 117 -26.76 -13.54 9.28
CA LEU A 117 -25.48 -13.07 8.78
C LEU A 117 -24.31 -13.65 9.58
N VAL A 118 -24.39 -13.60 10.91
CA VAL A 118 -23.37 -14.18 11.81
C VAL A 118 -23.26 -15.70 11.64
N ALA A 119 -24.38 -16.40 11.48
CA ALA A 119 -24.40 -17.85 11.22
C ALA A 119 -23.69 -18.20 9.90
N ASN A 120 -23.72 -17.30 8.92
CA ASN A 120 -22.96 -17.40 7.66
C ASN A 120 -21.52 -16.83 7.77
N ARG A 121 -21.00 -16.58 8.99
CA ARG A 121 -19.64 -16.08 9.24
C ARG A 121 -19.35 -14.67 8.67
N VAL A 122 -20.39 -13.83 8.56
CA VAL A 122 -20.24 -12.43 8.21
C VAL A 122 -20.04 -11.60 9.46
N ASP A 123 -18.97 -10.81 9.52
CA ASP A 123 -18.71 -9.87 10.61
C ASP A 123 -19.52 -8.59 10.39
N VAL A 124 -20.53 -8.37 11.23
CA VAL A 124 -21.42 -7.21 11.21
C VAL A 124 -21.07 -6.15 12.26
N SER A 125 -19.91 -6.25 12.89
CA SER A 125 -19.47 -5.36 13.99
C SER A 125 -19.37 -3.86 13.60
N LEU A 126 -19.33 -3.57 12.31
CA LEU A 126 -19.37 -2.21 11.76
C LEU A 126 -20.77 -1.79 11.32
N GLY A 127 -21.78 -2.64 11.47
CA GLY A 127 -23.16 -2.33 11.18
C GLY A 127 -23.77 -1.35 12.20
N GLY A 128 -24.64 -0.45 11.73
CA GLY A 128 -25.45 0.42 12.58
C GLY A 128 -26.85 -0.12 12.85
N ARG A 129 -27.58 0.52 13.76
CA ARG A 129 -28.99 0.23 14.03
C ARG A 129 -29.78 1.54 14.15
N HIS A 130 -30.85 1.66 13.35
CA HIS A 130 -31.74 2.81 13.43
C HIS A 130 -32.90 2.48 14.38
N PRO A 131 -33.11 3.24 15.47
CA PRO A 131 -34.08 2.88 16.50
C PRO A 131 -35.54 2.99 16.03
N ASP A 132 -35.85 3.94 15.16
CA ASP A 132 -37.21 4.32 14.82
C ASP A 132 -37.69 3.81 13.43
N LEU A 133 -36.81 3.29 12.60
CA LEU A 133 -37.16 2.77 11.29
C LEU A 133 -37.15 1.23 11.28
N PRO A 134 -38.04 0.61 10.50
CA PRO A 134 -38.00 -0.83 10.30
C PRO A 134 -36.80 -1.23 9.44
N SER A 135 -36.45 -2.50 9.50
CA SER A 135 -35.48 -3.10 8.58
C SER A 135 -35.95 -2.95 7.12
N GLY A 136 -35.01 -2.91 6.19
CA GLY A 136 -35.33 -2.95 4.76
C GLY A 136 -36.20 -4.18 4.44
N THR A 137 -37.13 -4.05 3.50
CA THR A 137 -38.07 -5.12 3.15
C THR A 137 -38.18 -5.26 1.65
N GLY A 138 -38.01 -6.47 1.13
CA GLY A 138 -38.30 -6.85 -0.24
C GLY A 138 -39.63 -7.62 -0.31
N PHE A 139 -40.54 -7.17 -1.14
CA PHE A 139 -41.77 -7.92 -1.49
C PHE A 139 -41.55 -8.56 -2.84
N VAL A 140 -41.43 -9.89 -2.87
CA VAL A 140 -41.13 -10.65 -4.09
C VAL A 140 -42.36 -11.45 -4.51
N MET A 141 -42.80 -11.28 -5.72
CA MET A 141 -43.82 -12.10 -6.36
C MET A 141 -43.15 -13.05 -7.34
N LEU A 142 -43.25 -14.36 -7.09
CA LEU A 142 -42.62 -15.39 -7.91
C LEU A 142 -43.68 -16.16 -8.71
N SER A 143 -43.54 -16.15 -10.05
CA SER A 143 -44.40 -16.90 -10.98
C SER A 143 -43.89 -18.34 -11.19
N PRO A 144 -44.74 -19.29 -11.63
CA PRO A 144 -44.37 -20.70 -11.87
C PRO A 144 -43.22 -20.90 -12.85
N GLY A 145 -42.97 -19.92 -13.76
CA GLY A 145 -41.84 -19.92 -14.70
C GLY A 145 -40.49 -19.50 -14.08
N GLY A 146 -40.45 -19.15 -12.79
CA GLY A 146 -39.23 -18.62 -12.15
C GLY A 146 -39.03 -17.12 -12.34
N GLU A 147 -40.00 -16.42 -12.97
CA GLU A 147 -39.96 -14.97 -13.16
C GLU A 147 -40.32 -14.28 -11.83
N ALA A 148 -39.48 -13.35 -11.39
CA ALA A 148 -39.66 -12.59 -10.17
C ALA A 148 -39.99 -11.10 -10.49
N SER A 149 -40.95 -10.55 -9.78
CA SER A 149 -41.23 -9.10 -9.71
C SER A 149 -41.10 -8.67 -8.25
N SER A 150 -40.37 -7.57 -7.97
CA SER A 150 -40.15 -7.15 -6.60
C SER A 150 -40.39 -5.65 -6.41
N VAL A 151 -40.79 -5.31 -5.16
CA VAL A 151 -40.84 -3.95 -4.65
C VAL A 151 -39.94 -3.90 -3.40
N VAL A 152 -39.00 -2.98 -3.36
CA VAL A 152 -38.08 -2.81 -2.22
C VAL A 152 -38.46 -1.56 -1.44
N VAL A 153 -38.62 -1.71 -0.14
CA VAL A 153 -38.80 -0.63 0.84
C VAL A 153 -37.49 -0.49 1.60
N GLY A 154 -36.82 0.64 1.45
CA GLY A 154 -35.46 0.88 1.99
C GLY A 154 -35.36 0.75 3.51
N GLY A 155 -36.36 1.24 4.27
CA GLY A 155 -36.32 1.23 5.72
C GLY A 155 -35.01 1.82 6.25
N ALA A 156 -34.34 1.12 7.17
CA ALA A 156 -33.06 1.51 7.74
C ALA A 156 -31.93 1.62 6.70
N ASN A 157 -32.00 0.88 5.58
CA ASN A 157 -31.00 1.04 4.50
C ASN A 157 -30.94 2.45 3.91
N SER A 158 -32.03 3.23 4.05
CA SER A 158 -32.09 4.63 3.58
C SER A 158 -31.60 5.63 4.64
N ALA A 159 -31.42 5.21 5.89
CA ALA A 159 -31.16 6.07 7.04
C ALA A 159 -29.78 5.77 7.66
N TRP A 160 -28.77 6.34 7.09
CA TRP A 160 -27.40 6.31 7.58
C TRP A 160 -27.11 7.56 8.42
N PRO A 161 -26.08 7.56 9.30
CA PRO A 161 -25.72 8.72 10.08
C PRO A 161 -25.70 10.00 9.26
N GLU A 162 -26.41 11.06 9.72
CA GLU A 162 -26.41 12.35 9.04
C GLU A 162 -25.07 13.09 9.24
N ASN A 163 -24.35 12.77 10.31
CA ASN A 163 -23.01 13.28 10.54
C ASN A 163 -22.02 12.61 9.59
N ASP A 164 -21.51 13.38 8.66
CA ASP A 164 -20.54 12.92 7.66
C ASP A 164 -19.24 12.40 8.32
N ASP A 165 -18.80 12.93 9.46
CA ASP A 165 -17.60 12.47 10.16
C ASP A 165 -17.77 11.06 10.72
N GLU A 166 -18.94 10.72 11.25
CA GLU A 166 -19.26 9.36 11.74
C GLU A 166 -19.31 8.35 10.58
N LEU A 167 -20.00 8.72 9.50
CA LEU A 167 -20.08 7.89 8.29
C LEU A 167 -18.68 7.64 7.72
N VAL A 168 -17.89 8.70 7.53
CA VAL A 168 -16.53 8.63 7.01
C VAL A 168 -15.61 7.79 7.91
N SER A 169 -15.67 8.00 9.23
CA SER A 169 -14.90 7.21 10.21
C SER A 169 -15.21 5.70 10.10
N THR A 170 -16.48 5.36 9.93
CA THR A 170 -16.90 3.97 9.74
C THR A 170 -16.33 3.38 8.45
N MET A 171 -16.39 4.12 7.33
CA MET A 171 -15.84 3.66 6.05
C MET A 171 -14.33 3.52 6.07
N VAL A 172 -13.61 4.43 6.73
CA VAL A 172 -12.15 4.33 6.92
C VAL A 172 -11.78 3.08 7.73
N ARG A 173 -12.52 2.79 8.83
CA ARG A 173 -12.30 1.56 9.61
C ARG A 173 -12.57 0.31 8.79
N ALA A 174 -13.59 0.34 7.93
CA ALA A 174 -13.93 -0.78 7.05
C ALA A 174 -12.85 -1.01 5.98
N ALA A 175 -12.36 0.05 5.33
CA ALA A 175 -11.37 -0.03 4.27
C ALA A 175 -9.98 -0.44 4.77
N ARG A 176 -9.64 -0.18 6.05
CA ARG A 176 -8.32 -0.50 6.59
C ARG A 176 -8.03 -1.99 6.57
N GLY A 177 -7.00 -2.41 5.81
CA GLY A 177 -6.58 -3.81 5.67
C GLY A 177 -7.57 -4.68 4.88
N ALA A 178 -8.47 -4.07 4.09
CA ALA A 178 -9.32 -4.78 3.17
C ALA A 178 -8.57 -5.17 1.89
N ALA A 179 -8.89 -6.32 1.32
CA ALA A 179 -8.40 -6.77 0.03
C ALA A 179 -9.26 -6.24 -1.13
N VAL A 180 -10.55 -6.04 -0.90
CA VAL A 180 -11.53 -5.54 -1.88
C VAL A 180 -12.74 -4.98 -1.16
N MET A 181 -13.40 -4.01 -1.79
CA MET A 181 -14.67 -3.44 -1.33
C MET A 181 -15.78 -3.65 -2.37
N LEU A 182 -16.89 -4.24 -1.94
CA LEU A 182 -18.07 -4.48 -2.76
C LEU A 182 -19.15 -3.44 -2.41
N LEU A 183 -19.66 -2.75 -3.42
CA LEU A 183 -20.68 -1.72 -3.29
C LEU A 183 -21.89 -2.04 -4.16
N GLN A 184 -23.10 -1.66 -3.72
CA GLN A 184 -24.36 -1.79 -4.47
C GLN A 184 -25.18 -0.52 -4.27
N ARG A 185 -26.15 -0.27 -5.16
CA ARG A 185 -26.91 0.97 -5.14
C ARG A 185 -28.30 0.80 -4.48
N GLU A 186 -28.40 -0.01 -3.43
CA GLU A 186 -29.59 -0.12 -2.57
C GLU A 186 -29.46 0.68 -1.26
N VAL A 187 -28.43 1.49 -1.15
CA VAL A 187 -28.20 2.48 -0.09
C VAL A 187 -28.00 3.87 -0.73
N PRO A 188 -28.13 4.97 0.03
CA PRO A 188 -27.93 6.31 -0.53
C PRO A 188 -26.56 6.48 -1.20
N ASP A 189 -26.51 7.12 -2.37
CA ASP A 189 -25.24 7.33 -3.10
C ASP A 189 -24.16 8.04 -2.26
N ARG A 190 -24.53 8.87 -1.27
CA ARG A 190 -23.56 9.48 -0.34
C ARG A 190 -22.77 8.44 0.47
N VAL A 191 -23.40 7.31 0.78
CA VAL A 191 -22.77 6.20 1.51
C VAL A 191 -21.74 5.52 0.62
N ASN A 192 -22.13 5.19 -0.61
CA ASN A 192 -21.23 4.62 -1.60
C ASN A 192 -20.07 5.57 -1.95
N LEU A 193 -20.31 6.88 -2.02
CA LEU A 193 -19.25 7.87 -2.25
C LEU A 193 -18.27 7.96 -1.08
N ALA A 194 -18.77 7.91 0.16
CA ALA A 194 -17.90 7.88 1.34
C ALA A 194 -17.07 6.58 1.41
N ALA A 195 -17.69 5.44 1.13
CA ALA A 195 -17.03 4.14 1.07
C ALA A 195 -15.97 4.09 -0.03
N ALA A 196 -16.31 4.58 -1.24
CA ALA A 196 -15.39 4.63 -2.36
C ALA A 196 -14.19 5.56 -2.09
N ALA A 197 -14.42 6.73 -1.46
CA ALA A 197 -13.35 7.63 -1.07
C ALA A 197 -12.40 6.98 -0.05
N ALA A 198 -12.94 6.29 0.97
CA ALA A 198 -12.14 5.58 1.95
C ALA A 198 -11.33 4.43 1.31
N ALA A 199 -11.94 3.66 0.41
CA ALA A 199 -11.27 2.58 -0.32
C ALA A 199 -10.13 3.11 -1.21
N LYS A 200 -10.36 4.19 -1.97
CA LYS A 200 -9.31 4.80 -2.81
C LYS A 200 -8.13 5.32 -1.99
N ILE A 201 -8.37 5.95 -0.85
CA ILE A 201 -7.29 6.41 0.05
C ILE A 201 -6.51 5.22 0.63
N ALA A 202 -7.21 4.11 0.92
CA ALA A 202 -6.59 2.89 1.45
C ALA A 202 -5.97 1.99 0.37
N GLY A 203 -6.06 2.35 -0.92
CA GLY A 203 -5.58 1.53 -2.04
C GLY A 203 -6.37 0.22 -2.24
N VAL A 204 -7.65 0.20 -1.81
CA VAL A 204 -8.53 -0.98 -1.87
C VAL A 204 -9.34 -0.96 -3.17
N PRO A 205 -9.26 -1.98 -4.03
CA PRO A 205 -10.04 -2.06 -5.24
C PRO A 205 -11.54 -2.15 -4.96
N ILE A 206 -12.34 -1.54 -5.85
CA ILE A 206 -13.79 -1.41 -5.69
C ILE A 206 -14.52 -2.16 -6.80
N VAL A 207 -15.43 -3.06 -6.42
CA VAL A 207 -16.41 -3.67 -7.32
C VAL A 207 -17.76 -2.99 -7.07
N LEU A 208 -18.31 -2.34 -8.08
CA LEU A 208 -19.61 -1.66 -8.02
C LEU A 208 -20.67 -2.43 -8.81
N ASP A 209 -21.67 -2.92 -8.10
CA ASP A 209 -22.94 -3.38 -8.65
C ASP A 209 -23.81 -2.16 -9.00
N THR A 210 -24.25 -2.04 -10.24
CA THR A 210 -25.06 -0.91 -10.71
C THR A 210 -26.55 -1.06 -10.44
N GLY A 211 -26.97 -2.21 -9.96
CA GLY A 211 -28.36 -2.52 -9.61
C GLY A 211 -28.82 -1.88 -8.31
N GLY A 212 -30.14 -1.68 -8.18
CA GLY A 212 -30.82 -1.19 -6.97
C GLY A 212 -31.59 0.11 -7.20
N VAL A 213 -30.97 1.13 -7.79
CA VAL A 213 -31.62 2.44 -8.05
C VAL A 213 -31.77 2.67 -9.56
N ASP A 214 -32.94 3.10 -9.95
CA ASP A 214 -33.24 3.54 -11.33
C ASP A 214 -32.83 5.01 -11.53
N ALA A 215 -31.52 5.27 -11.45
CA ALA A 215 -30.93 6.59 -11.62
C ALA A 215 -29.51 6.45 -12.21
N PRO A 216 -28.99 7.48 -12.88
CA PRO A 216 -27.60 7.50 -13.35
C PRO A 216 -26.63 7.29 -12.22
N VAL A 217 -25.53 6.56 -12.47
CA VAL A 217 -24.42 6.44 -11.52
C VAL A 217 -23.73 7.82 -11.39
N PRO A 218 -23.52 8.34 -10.17
CA PRO A 218 -22.74 9.58 -9.99
C PRO A 218 -21.34 9.45 -10.62
N THR A 219 -20.90 10.48 -11.34
CA THR A 219 -19.60 10.46 -12.04
C THR A 219 -18.44 10.10 -11.09
N ALA A 220 -18.41 10.68 -9.89
CA ALA A 220 -17.36 10.38 -8.91
C ALA A 220 -17.36 8.92 -8.43
N LEU A 221 -18.53 8.26 -8.40
CA LEU A 221 -18.63 6.85 -8.05
C LEU A 221 -18.21 5.96 -9.24
N LEU A 222 -18.56 6.39 -10.46
CA LEU A 222 -18.16 5.71 -11.69
C LEU A 222 -16.62 5.71 -11.85
N GLU A 223 -16.00 6.86 -11.65
CA GLU A 223 -14.54 7.05 -11.70
C GLU A 223 -13.79 6.32 -10.57
N ALA A 224 -14.44 6.13 -9.41
CA ALA A 224 -13.85 5.43 -8.29
C ALA A 224 -13.88 3.90 -8.45
N ALA A 225 -14.84 3.35 -9.21
CA ALA A 225 -14.98 1.91 -9.34
C ALA A 225 -13.90 1.32 -10.25
N ASP A 226 -13.16 0.33 -9.72
CA ASP A 226 -12.18 -0.41 -10.52
C ASP A 226 -12.87 -1.43 -11.43
N TYR A 227 -13.98 -2.00 -10.96
CA TYR A 227 -14.84 -2.91 -11.70
C TYR A 227 -16.30 -2.46 -11.61
N LEU A 228 -16.88 -2.04 -12.72
CA LEU A 228 -18.30 -1.73 -12.84
C LEU A 228 -19.02 -2.95 -13.42
N CYS A 229 -20.01 -3.49 -12.69
CA CYS A 229 -20.58 -4.80 -12.99
C CYS A 229 -22.10 -4.72 -13.29
N PRO A 230 -22.54 -4.16 -14.44
CA PRO A 230 -23.93 -4.21 -14.87
C PRO A 230 -24.30 -5.58 -15.45
N ASN A 231 -25.61 -5.89 -15.44
CA ASN A 231 -26.19 -6.85 -16.36
C ASN A 231 -26.62 -6.13 -17.66
N GLU A 232 -27.17 -6.85 -18.65
CA GLU A 232 -27.58 -6.29 -19.95
C GLU A 232 -28.61 -5.18 -19.82
N SER A 233 -29.64 -5.37 -18.99
CA SER A 233 -30.70 -4.39 -18.80
C SER A 233 -30.23 -3.15 -18.05
N GLU A 234 -29.35 -3.33 -17.06
CA GLU A 234 -28.69 -2.24 -16.34
C GLU A 234 -27.78 -1.44 -17.28
N LEU A 235 -26.99 -2.14 -18.12
CA LEU A 235 -26.12 -1.49 -19.10
C LEU A 235 -26.92 -0.66 -20.10
N ALA A 236 -28.02 -1.22 -20.65
CA ALA A 236 -28.89 -0.50 -21.56
C ALA A 236 -29.45 0.77 -20.91
N ARG A 237 -29.95 0.66 -19.67
CA ARG A 237 -30.50 1.79 -18.91
C ARG A 237 -29.48 2.88 -18.61
N LEU A 238 -28.24 2.48 -18.25
CA LEU A 238 -27.19 3.42 -17.92
C LEU A 238 -26.61 4.18 -19.10
N THR A 239 -26.78 3.64 -20.31
CA THR A 239 -26.18 4.19 -21.54
C THR A 239 -27.21 4.71 -22.56
N ASP A 240 -28.47 4.35 -22.41
CA ASP A 240 -29.52 4.53 -23.39
C ASP A 240 -29.20 3.88 -24.76
N LEU A 241 -28.35 2.80 -24.73
CA LEU A 241 -27.95 2.07 -25.92
C LEU A 241 -28.52 0.64 -25.91
N PRO A 242 -28.75 0.03 -27.08
CA PRO A 242 -29.17 -1.36 -27.15
C PRO A 242 -28.06 -2.32 -26.67
N THR A 243 -28.46 -3.50 -26.14
CA THR A 243 -27.55 -4.51 -25.56
C THR A 243 -27.91 -5.94 -25.98
N ARG A 244 -28.61 -6.12 -27.10
CA ARG A 244 -29.11 -7.42 -27.56
C ARG A 244 -28.05 -8.28 -28.20
N THR A 245 -27.09 -7.66 -28.88
CA THR A 245 -25.94 -8.33 -29.51
C THR A 245 -24.65 -8.02 -28.77
N GLU A 246 -23.65 -8.84 -28.98
CA GLU A 246 -22.30 -8.60 -28.35
C GLU A 246 -21.72 -7.27 -28.81
N ASP A 247 -21.88 -6.88 -30.06
CA ASP A 247 -21.35 -5.61 -30.57
C ASP A 247 -22.08 -4.41 -29.92
N GLU A 248 -23.38 -4.53 -29.68
CA GLU A 248 -24.16 -3.52 -28.95
C GLU A 248 -23.71 -3.43 -27.49
N VAL A 249 -23.50 -4.59 -26.81
CA VAL A 249 -22.95 -4.65 -25.46
C VAL A 249 -21.56 -4.01 -25.39
N ALA A 250 -20.70 -4.32 -26.35
CA ALA A 250 -19.37 -3.73 -26.42
C ALA A 250 -19.44 -2.20 -26.66
N ALA A 251 -20.34 -1.73 -27.50
CA ALA A 251 -20.55 -0.30 -27.73
C ALA A 251 -21.08 0.43 -26.49
N ALA A 252 -22.04 -0.16 -25.79
CA ALA A 252 -22.63 0.37 -24.57
C ALA A 252 -21.56 0.37 -23.42
N GLY A 253 -20.78 -0.70 -23.28
CA GLY A 253 -19.69 -0.78 -22.31
C GLY A 253 -18.62 0.29 -22.54
N ARG A 254 -18.20 0.50 -23.80
CA ARG A 254 -17.28 1.60 -24.16
C ARG A 254 -17.85 2.98 -23.82
N ALA A 255 -19.15 3.18 -23.94
CA ALA A 255 -19.78 4.44 -23.54
C ALA A 255 -19.66 4.70 -22.03
N LEU A 256 -19.69 3.67 -21.18
CA LEU A 256 -19.42 3.81 -19.75
C LEU A 256 -17.92 4.06 -19.46
N VAL A 257 -17.02 3.39 -20.17
CA VAL A 257 -15.57 3.66 -20.08
C VAL A 257 -15.26 5.10 -20.47
N ALA A 258 -15.83 5.61 -21.58
CA ALA A 258 -15.69 7.01 -21.99
C ALA A 258 -16.25 8.02 -20.95
N ARG A 259 -17.11 7.57 -20.03
CA ARG A 259 -17.65 8.36 -18.92
C ARG A 259 -16.83 8.23 -17.63
N GLY A 260 -15.72 7.49 -17.66
CA GLY A 260 -14.76 7.35 -16.54
C GLY A 260 -14.74 5.99 -15.84
N ALA A 261 -15.52 4.99 -16.28
CA ALA A 261 -15.41 3.64 -15.73
C ALA A 261 -14.10 2.99 -16.19
N ARG A 262 -13.32 2.44 -15.26
CA ARG A 262 -12.02 1.80 -15.57
C ARG A 262 -12.19 0.47 -16.32
N ARG A 263 -13.02 -0.43 -15.79
CA ARG A 263 -13.38 -1.72 -16.40
C ARG A 263 -14.86 -1.98 -16.22
N VAL A 264 -15.51 -2.42 -17.27
CA VAL A 264 -16.93 -2.80 -17.25
C VAL A 264 -17.03 -4.31 -17.47
N ILE A 265 -17.57 -5.04 -16.51
CA ILE A 265 -17.83 -6.48 -16.61
C ILE A 265 -19.33 -6.66 -16.74
N VAL A 266 -19.79 -7.04 -17.93
CA VAL A 266 -21.21 -7.23 -18.23
C VAL A 266 -21.58 -8.70 -18.11
N THR A 267 -22.55 -9.02 -17.24
CA THR A 267 -23.11 -10.37 -17.17
C THR A 267 -24.21 -10.52 -18.21
N LEU A 268 -24.15 -11.61 -18.99
CA LEU A 268 -24.99 -11.87 -20.17
C LEU A 268 -25.87 -13.13 -20.00
N GLY A 269 -26.14 -13.55 -18.75
CA GLY A 269 -26.92 -14.75 -18.45
C GLY A 269 -26.34 -16.00 -19.11
N GLU A 270 -27.11 -16.68 -19.95
CA GLU A 270 -26.69 -17.90 -20.66
C GLU A 270 -25.54 -17.69 -21.67
N ARG A 271 -25.20 -16.45 -21.99
CA ARG A 271 -24.07 -16.08 -22.85
C ARG A 271 -22.78 -15.82 -22.08
N GLY A 272 -22.77 -15.97 -20.74
CA GLY A 272 -21.58 -15.77 -19.92
C GLY A 272 -21.36 -14.33 -19.51
N ALA A 273 -20.12 -13.82 -19.64
CA ALA A 273 -19.77 -12.44 -19.29
C ALA A 273 -18.72 -11.87 -20.26
N VAL A 274 -18.66 -10.53 -20.34
CA VAL A 274 -17.67 -9.82 -21.16
C VAL A 274 -17.03 -8.72 -20.34
N ALA A 275 -15.69 -8.61 -20.40
CA ALA A 275 -14.93 -7.51 -19.83
C ALA A 275 -14.60 -6.49 -20.93
N ILE A 276 -14.82 -5.21 -20.64
CA ILE A 276 -14.66 -4.09 -21.58
C ILE A 276 -13.81 -3.02 -20.87
N GLY A 277 -12.79 -2.53 -21.53
CA GLY A 277 -11.93 -1.44 -21.12
C GLY A 277 -11.78 -0.40 -22.22
N GLU A 278 -10.77 0.45 -22.09
CA GLU A 278 -10.52 1.56 -23.01
C GLU A 278 -10.28 1.07 -24.45
N GLU A 279 -9.51 0.02 -24.64
CA GLU A 279 -9.22 -0.58 -25.95
C GLU A 279 -10.41 -1.38 -26.54
N GLY A 280 -11.52 -1.47 -25.81
CA GLY A 280 -12.71 -2.22 -26.22
C GLY A 280 -12.92 -3.50 -25.43
N VAL A 281 -13.26 -4.62 -26.11
CA VAL A 281 -13.45 -5.91 -25.44
C VAL A 281 -12.10 -6.51 -25.04
N LEU A 282 -11.87 -6.58 -23.73
CA LEU A 282 -10.63 -7.15 -23.14
C LEU A 282 -10.68 -8.68 -23.11
N ALA A 283 -11.81 -9.25 -22.71
CA ALA A 283 -11.99 -10.69 -22.61
C ALA A 283 -13.46 -11.10 -22.70
N ARG A 284 -13.69 -12.36 -23.11
CA ARG A 284 -14.98 -13.03 -23.08
C ARG A 284 -14.88 -14.27 -22.23
N TYR A 285 -15.86 -14.44 -21.34
CA TYR A 285 -15.90 -15.55 -20.40
C TYR A 285 -17.13 -16.41 -20.72
N PRO A 286 -16.94 -17.67 -21.11
CA PRO A 286 -18.05 -18.55 -21.47
C PRO A 286 -18.94 -18.82 -20.25
N PRO A 287 -20.24 -19.13 -20.48
CA PRO A 287 -21.14 -19.52 -19.41
C PRO A 287 -20.70 -20.85 -18.79
N VAL A 288 -21.04 -21.03 -17.52
CA VAL A 288 -20.94 -22.33 -16.83
C VAL A 288 -22.30 -23.02 -16.88
N ALA A 289 -22.30 -24.32 -17.11
CA ALA A 289 -23.53 -25.07 -17.21
C ALA A 289 -24.30 -25.07 -15.87
N VAL A 290 -25.57 -24.76 -15.93
CA VAL A 290 -26.46 -24.77 -14.73
C VAL A 290 -26.68 -26.22 -14.26
N PRO A 291 -26.54 -26.52 -12.96
CA PRO A 291 -26.83 -27.83 -12.40
C PRO A 291 -28.21 -28.34 -12.78
N GLY A 292 -28.29 -29.55 -13.30
CA GLY A 292 -29.57 -30.14 -13.78
C GLY A 292 -30.13 -29.50 -15.05
N GLY A 293 -29.42 -28.55 -15.68
CA GLY A 293 -29.81 -27.93 -16.96
C GLY A 293 -31.07 -27.05 -16.89
N ARG A 294 -31.52 -26.66 -15.67
CA ARG A 294 -32.74 -25.88 -15.46
C ARG A 294 -32.50 -24.70 -14.55
N VAL A 295 -32.92 -23.53 -14.98
CA VAL A 295 -33.05 -22.33 -14.13
C VAL A 295 -34.27 -22.48 -13.24
N VAL A 296 -34.08 -22.39 -11.93
CA VAL A 296 -35.14 -22.47 -10.90
C VAL A 296 -35.56 -21.08 -10.46
N ASP A 297 -34.58 -20.22 -10.14
CA ASP A 297 -34.81 -18.87 -9.64
C ASP A 297 -33.60 -18.00 -10.01
N GLY A 298 -33.83 -16.86 -10.65
CA GLY A 298 -32.78 -15.92 -11.05
C GLY A 298 -32.28 -15.00 -9.93
N THR A 299 -32.91 -15.08 -8.73
CA THR A 299 -32.60 -14.22 -7.61
C THR A 299 -31.17 -14.44 -7.11
N ALA A 300 -30.47 -13.37 -6.78
CA ALA A 300 -29.11 -13.35 -6.23
C ALA A 300 -28.00 -13.94 -7.15
N ALA A 301 -28.27 -14.37 -8.39
CA ALA A 301 -27.25 -14.87 -9.31
C ALA A 301 -26.18 -13.82 -9.61
N GLY A 302 -26.59 -12.58 -9.84
CA GLY A 302 -25.69 -11.44 -10.01
C GLY A 302 -24.87 -11.13 -8.75
N ASP A 303 -25.49 -11.27 -7.56
CA ASP A 303 -24.80 -11.06 -6.28
C ASP A 303 -23.73 -12.14 -6.05
N ALA A 304 -24.06 -13.41 -6.34
CA ALA A 304 -23.11 -14.51 -6.28
C ALA A 304 -21.92 -14.31 -7.23
N PHE A 305 -22.17 -13.85 -8.46
CA PHE A 305 -21.13 -13.54 -9.45
C PHE A 305 -20.20 -12.44 -8.94
N ARG A 306 -20.75 -11.31 -8.46
CA ARG A 306 -19.97 -10.14 -7.99
C ARG A 306 -19.21 -10.45 -6.71
N ALA A 307 -19.80 -11.23 -5.81
CA ALA A 307 -19.09 -11.72 -4.61
C ALA A 307 -17.92 -12.62 -4.99
N ALA A 308 -18.09 -13.53 -5.93
CA ALA A 308 -17.02 -14.41 -6.42
C ALA A 308 -15.94 -13.63 -7.16
N LEU A 309 -16.28 -12.58 -7.91
CA LEU A 309 -15.30 -11.64 -8.47
C LEU A 309 -14.52 -10.94 -7.35
N GLY A 310 -15.17 -10.48 -6.29
CA GLY A 310 -14.51 -9.90 -5.12
C GLY A 310 -13.57 -10.89 -4.42
N VAL A 311 -13.98 -12.16 -4.31
CA VAL A 311 -13.12 -13.24 -3.80
C VAL A 311 -11.91 -13.44 -4.73
N ALA A 312 -12.11 -13.47 -6.04
CA ALA A 312 -11.02 -13.60 -7.01
C ALA A 312 -10.00 -12.45 -6.91
N ILE A 313 -10.48 -11.21 -6.72
CA ILE A 313 -9.62 -10.04 -6.46
C ILE A 313 -8.84 -10.23 -5.17
N ALA A 314 -9.51 -10.61 -4.09
CA ALA A 314 -8.89 -10.83 -2.78
C ALA A 314 -7.87 -11.99 -2.78
N GLU A 315 -8.00 -12.94 -3.71
CA GLU A 315 -7.08 -14.06 -3.93
C GLU A 315 -6.00 -13.77 -4.99
N GLY A 316 -6.02 -12.59 -5.62
CA GLY A 316 -5.05 -12.20 -6.65
C GLY A 316 -5.18 -12.99 -7.96
N ILE A 317 -6.38 -13.50 -8.26
CA ILE A 317 -6.68 -14.26 -9.48
C ILE A 317 -7.72 -13.56 -10.39
N GLU A 318 -8.01 -12.29 -10.10
CA GLU A 318 -8.88 -11.47 -10.94
C GLU A 318 -8.31 -11.32 -12.36
N GLY A 319 -9.21 -11.21 -13.34
CA GLY A 319 -8.82 -11.10 -14.75
C GLY A 319 -8.26 -12.39 -15.35
N THR A 320 -8.00 -13.41 -14.54
CA THR A 320 -7.64 -14.74 -15.04
C THR A 320 -8.87 -15.53 -15.47
N GLU A 321 -8.69 -16.50 -16.36
CA GLU A 321 -9.77 -17.40 -16.75
C GLU A 321 -10.34 -18.16 -15.53
N ARG A 322 -9.52 -18.50 -14.55
CA ARG A 322 -9.93 -19.20 -13.31
C ARG A 322 -10.78 -18.34 -12.38
N GLY A 323 -10.38 -17.07 -12.16
CA GLY A 323 -11.15 -16.13 -11.33
C GLY A 323 -12.52 -15.85 -11.91
N MET A 324 -12.62 -15.63 -13.21
CA MET A 324 -13.88 -15.39 -13.89
C MET A 324 -14.72 -16.66 -14.04
N ALA A 325 -14.10 -17.83 -14.16
CA ALA A 325 -14.80 -19.11 -14.12
C ALA A 325 -15.48 -19.34 -12.77
N LEU A 326 -14.82 -19.00 -11.65
CA LEU A 326 -15.43 -19.05 -10.31
C LEU A 326 -16.64 -18.12 -10.23
N ALA A 327 -16.54 -16.88 -10.73
CA ALA A 327 -17.64 -15.93 -10.75
C ALA A 327 -18.84 -16.46 -11.55
N SER A 328 -18.59 -17.01 -12.73
CA SER A 328 -19.63 -17.61 -13.59
C SER A 328 -20.24 -18.86 -12.94
N ALA A 329 -19.43 -19.70 -12.28
CA ALA A 329 -19.91 -20.88 -11.59
C ALA A 329 -20.80 -20.54 -10.38
N ALA A 330 -20.43 -19.50 -9.63
CA ALA A 330 -21.23 -19.02 -8.51
C ALA A 330 -22.61 -18.54 -8.97
N GLY A 331 -22.68 -17.77 -10.07
CA GLY A 331 -23.92 -17.36 -10.66
C GLY A 331 -24.75 -18.53 -11.22
N ALA A 332 -24.10 -19.48 -11.91
CA ALA A 332 -24.76 -20.68 -12.45
C ALA A 332 -25.31 -21.61 -11.37
N TYR A 333 -24.63 -21.73 -10.23
CA TYR A 333 -25.14 -22.47 -9.09
C TYR A 333 -26.38 -21.75 -8.50
N ALA A 334 -26.29 -20.43 -8.30
CA ALA A 334 -27.36 -19.66 -7.69
C ALA A 334 -28.70 -19.80 -8.46
N VAL A 335 -28.68 -19.76 -9.79
CA VAL A 335 -29.93 -19.94 -10.56
C VAL A 335 -30.53 -21.33 -10.49
N SER A 336 -29.85 -22.33 -9.95
CA SER A 336 -30.34 -23.71 -9.80
C SER A 336 -31.09 -23.98 -8.51
N VAL A 337 -31.09 -23.02 -7.57
CA VAL A 337 -31.70 -23.15 -6.24
C VAL A 337 -32.66 -21.98 -6.00
N GLU A 338 -33.79 -22.23 -5.35
CA GLU A 338 -34.79 -21.23 -5.03
C GLU A 338 -34.36 -20.33 -3.86
N GLY A 339 -34.63 -19.02 -3.97
CA GLY A 339 -34.41 -17.99 -2.94
C GLY A 339 -33.04 -17.35 -3.02
N ALA A 340 -32.85 -16.22 -2.32
CA ALA A 340 -31.62 -15.46 -2.35
C ALA A 340 -30.49 -16.17 -1.56
N VAL A 341 -30.46 -16.01 -0.22
CA VAL A 341 -29.41 -16.60 0.62
C VAL A 341 -29.31 -18.13 0.50
N PRO A 342 -30.42 -18.92 0.40
CA PRO A 342 -30.32 -20.36 0.20
C PRO A 342 -29.59 -20.77 -1.08
N SER A 343 -29.67 -19.98 -2.15
CA SER A 343 -29.04 -20.27 -3.46
C SER A 343 -27.53 -19.95 -3.52
N LEU A 344 -27.02 -19.19 -2.57
CA LEU A 344 -25.60 -18.78 -2.59
C LEU A 344 -24.67 -19.98 -2.35
N PRO A 345 -23.72 -20.27 -3.28
CA PRO A 345 -22.89 -21.46 -3.21
C PRO A 345 -21.83 -21.38 -2.11
N THR A 346 -21.44 -22.55 -1.62
CA THR A 346 -20.13 -22.73 -0.99
C THR A 346 -19.04 -22.79 -2.07
N ARG A 347 -17.77 -22.66 -1.66
CA ARG A 347 -16.62 -22.78 -2.57
C ARG A 347 -16.66 -24.10 -3.35
N ASP A 348 -16.80 -25.20 -2.62
CA ASP A 348 -16.82 -26.55 -3.22
C ASP A 348 -17.99 -26.73 -4.21
N ALA A 349 -19.16 -26.17 -3.89
CA ALA A 349 -20.32 -26.26 -4.77
C ALA A 349 -20.11 -25.50 -6.09
N ALA A 350 -19.50 -24.31 -6.03
CA ALA A 350 -19.17 -23.56 -7.24
C ALA A 350 -18.05 -24.25 -8.06
N GLU A 351 -16.98 -24.70 -7.41
CA GLU A 351 -15.86 -25.37 -8.06
C GLU A 351 -16.23 -26.74 -8.67
N ALA A 352 -17.22 -27.44 -8.08
CA ALA A 352 -17.70 -28.69 -8.65
C ALA A 352 -18.32 -28.54 -10.06
N LEU A 353 -18.74 -27.33 -10.44
CA LEU A 353 -19.23 -27.01 -11.78
C LEU A 353 -18.12 -26.77 -12.80
N LEU A 354 -16.89 -26.63 -12.36
CA LEU A 354 -15.73 -26.29 -13.20
C LEU A 354 -14.90 -27.54 -13.50
N PRO A 355 -14.39 -27.67 -14.74
CA PRO A 355 -13.35 -28.63 -15.05
C PRO A 355 -12.09 -28.33 -14.23
N GLU A 356 -11.29 -29.34 -13.95
CA GLU A 356 -10.16 -29.28 -13.02
C GLU A 356 -9.13 -28.20 -13.38
N ASP A 357 -8.86 -28.01 -14.66
CA ASP A 357 -7.95 -27.01 -15.22
C ASP A 357 -8.43 -25.56 -15.06
N ARG A 358 -9.72 -25.35 -14.82
CA ARG A 358 -10.35 -24.05 -14.58
C ARG A 358 -10.67 -23.76 -13.12
N ARG A 359 -10.45 -24.74 -12.22
CA ARG A 359 -10.65 -24.49 -10.78
C ARG A 359 -9.59 -23.53 -10.25
N PRO A 360 -9.99 -22.54 -9.41
CA PRO A 360 -9.04 -21.76 -8.66
C PRO A 360 -8.18 -22.64 -7.75
N PRO A 361 -6.98 -22.21 -7.37
CA PRO A 361 -6.22 -22.89 -6.32
C PRO A 361 -7.00 -22.89 -5.01
N ALA A 362 -6.76 -23.90 -4.15
CA ALA A 362 -7.46 -24.04 -2.87
C ALA A 362 -7.25 -22.78 -2.01
N PRO A 363 -8.31 -22.32 -1.30
CA PRO A 363 -8.16 -21.18 -0.38
C PRO A 363 -7.11 -21.50 0.68
N GLY A 364 -6.11 -20.61 0.83
CA GLY A 364 -4.99 -20.81 1.77
C GLY A 364 -3.87 -21.71 1.24
N ASP A 365 -3.89 -22.17 -0.01
CA ASP A 365 -2.71 -22.74 -0.67
C ASP A 365 -1.61 -21.67 -0.70
N PRO A 366 -0.38 -21.96 -0.19
CA PRO A 366 0.73 -21.01 -0.25
C PRO A 366 1.03 -20.48 -1.67
N LYS A 367 0.56 -21.18 -2.70
CA LYS A 367 0.64 -20.75 -4.11
C LYS A 367 -0.47 -19.78 -4.53
N SER A 368 -1.52 -19.59 -3.71
CA SER A 368 -2.64 -18.69 -3.97
C SER A 368 -2.66 -17.45 -3.07
N THR A 369 -1.77 -17.38 -2.09
CA THR A 369 -1.61 -16.19 -1.27
C THR A 369 -0.64 -15.22 -1.95
N PRO A 370 -0.82 -13.90 -1.88
CA PRO A 370 0.17 -12.92 -2.35
C PRO A 370 1.53 -13.00 -1.64
N CYS A 371 1.72 -13.95 -0.70
CA CYS A 371 3.03 -14.37 -0.18
C CYS A 371 3.76 -15.37 -1.08
N ALA A 372 3.09 -15.98 -2.05
CA ALA A 372 3.72 -16.77 -3.10
C ALA A 372 4.17 -15.79 -4.20
N SER A 373 5.40 -15.29 -4.03
CA SER A 373 6.32 -14.86 -5.06
C SER A 373 5.70 -14.17 -6.29
N VAL A 374 5.81 -12.86 -6.35
CA VAL A 374 6.04 -12.14 -7.61
C VAL A 374 7.32 -12.69 -8.31
N GLU A 375 7.65 -13.96 -8.09
CA GLU A 375 8.81 -14.64 -8.66
C GLU A 375 8.53 -15.32 -10.01
N ASP A 376 7.25 -15.47 -10.41
CA ASP A 376 6.87 -16.21 -11.63
C ASP A 376 6.26 -15.35 -12.74
N ALA A 377 6.82 -14.16 -13.00
CA ALA A 377 6.56 -13.47 -14.26
C ALA A 377 7.84 -12.93 -14.86
N ARG A 378 8.50 -13.81 -15.63
CA ARG A 378 9.64 -13.54 -16.50
C ARG A 378 10.97 -13.26 -15.80
N ASP A 379 11.84 -14.22 -15.93
CA ASP A 379 13.29 -14.25 -15.74
C ASP A 379 13.98 -12.88 -15.91
N VAL A 380 13.97 -12.07 -14.85
CA VAL A 380 15.02 -11.09 -14.60
C VAL A 380 15.71 -11.57 -13.33
N ASN A 381 16.50 -12.64 -13.46
CA ASN A 381 17.41 -13.15 -12.44
C ASN A 381 18.59 -12.18 -12.23
N GLU A 382 18.29 -10.88 -12.09
CA GLU A 382 19.30 -9.91 -11.74
C GLU A 382 19.35 -9.76 -10.21
N GLU A 383 20.27 -10.49 -9.63
CA GLU A 383 20.54 -10.40 -8.19
C GLU A 383 21.11 -9.00 -7.87
N CYS A 384 20.60 -8.35 -6.82
CA CYS A 384 21.10 -7.05 -6.40
C CYS A 384 22.56 -7.19 -5.95
N PRO A 385 23.52 -6.53 -6.60
CA PRO A 385 24.94 -6.69 -6.33
C PRO A 385 25.40 -5.93 -5.09
N LEU A 386 24.54 -5.09 -4.51
CA LEU A 386 24.90 -4.27 -3.34
C LEU A 386 24.95 -5.11 -2.08
N ARG A 387 25.91 -4.78 -1.23
CA ARG A 387 25.97 -5.24 0.16
C ARG A 387 25.06 -4.36 1.02
N PHE A 388 24.64 -4.88 2.17
CA PHE A 388 23.69 -4.18 3.04
C PHE A 388 24.28 -3.93 4.42
N GLY A 389 24.14 -2.71 4.91
CA GLY A 389 24.48 -2.30 6.25
C GLY A 389 23.27 -1.77 7.01
N SER A 390 23.34 -1.81 8.34
CA SER A 390 22.30 -1.23 9.20
C SER A 390 22.92 -0.54 10.42
N ARG A 391 22.17 0.37 11.00
CA ARG A 391 22.55 1.21 12.12
C ARG A 391 22.84 0.37 13.37
N LEU A 392 24.07 0.43 13.86
CA LEU A 392 24.50 -0.34 15.04
C LEU A 392 23.75 0.10 16.31
N ASN A 393 23.47 1.39 16.46
CA ASN A 393 22.74 1.92 17.63
C ASN A 393 21.34 1.34 17.78
N SER A 394 20.69 0.95 16.68
CA SER A 394 19.36 0.33 16.70
C SER A 394 19.36 -1.02 17.40
N MET A 395 20.50 -1.70 17.44
CA MET A 395 20.63 -3.01 18.09
C MET A 395 20.57 -2.95 19.63
N LYS A 396 20.58 -1.76 20.25
CA LYS A 396 20.36 -1.61 21.70
C LYS A 396 18.88 -1.61 22.08
N GLU A 397 17.99 -1.31 21.11
CA GLU A 397 16.56 -1.25 21.34
C GLU A 397 15.97 -2.64 21.61
N ARG A 398 14.86 -2.71 22.29
CA ARG A 398 14.19 -3.96 22.70
C ARG A 398 15.19 -5.00 23.25
N PRO A 399 15.92 -4.67 24.33
CA PRO A 399 16.88 -5.60 24.95
C PRO A 399 16.20 -6.87 25.51
N ASP A 400 14.89 -6.81 25.77
CA ASP A 400 14.04 -7.93 26.17
C ASP A 400 14.01 -9.07 25.13
N LEU A 401 14.20 -8.77 23.85
CA LEU A 401 14.24 -9.75 22.76
C LEU A 401 15.63 -10.39 22.55
N TRP A 402 16.67 -9.85 23.20
CA TRP A 402 18.03 -10.34 23.04
C TRP A 402 18.44 -11.33 24.14
N LYS A 403 18.86 -12.54 23.75
CA LYS A 403 19.32 -13.60 24.67
C LYS A 403 20.81 -13.90 24.56
N GLY A 404 21.54 -13.17 23.70
CA GLY A 404 22.98 -13.41 23.39
C GLY A 404 23.95 -12.74 24.32
N GLY A 405 23.58 -12.36 25.54
CA GLY A 405 24.47 -11.78 26.57
C GLY A 405 24.44 -10.25 26.58
N LYS A 406 25.53 -9.62 27.05
CA LYS A 406 25.62 -8.17 27.26
C LYS A 406 25.48 -7.41 25.92
N LEU A 407 24.62 -6.36 25.90
CA LEU A 407 24.42 -5.44 24.78
C LEU A 407 25.36 -4.21 24.88
N ASP A 408 26.65 -4.41 25.06
CA ASP A 408 27.65 -3.40 24.75
C ASP A 408 27.91 -3.34 23.22
N VAL A 409 28.81 -2.49 22.79
CA VAL A 409 29.11 -2.32 21.35
C VAL A 409 29.38 -3.66 20.65
N LEU A 410 30.16 -4.55 21.26
CA LEU A 410 30.46 -5.86 20.69
C LEU A 410 29.24 -6.80 20.74
N GLY A 411 28.35 -6.63 21.73
CA GLY A 411 27.07 -7.30 21.83
C GLY A 411 26.10 -6.85 20.72
N MET A 412 26.06 -5.56 20.42
CA MET A 412 25.28 -5.02 19.32
C MET A 412 25.77 -5.55 17.97
N VAL A 413 27.09 -5.67 17.75
CA VAL A 413 27.65 -6.30 16.53
C VAL A 413 27.20 -7.75 16.41
N ARG A 414 27.26 -8.54 17.51
CA ARG A 414 26.77 -9.92 17.50
C ARG A 414 25.27 -10.00 17.17
N ARG A 415 24.47 -9.09 17.73
CA ARG A 415 23.02 -9.04 17.47
C ARG A 415 22.74 -8.68 16.01
N LEU A 416 23.44 -7.69 15.46
CA LEU A 416 23.29 -7.29 14.06
C LEU A 416 23.63 -8.45 13.11
N GLY A 417 24.65 -9.26 13.42
CA GLY A 417 24.99 -10.45 12.65
C GLY A 417 23.92 -11.56 12.64
N THR A 418 22.85 -11.43 13.45
CA THR A 418 21.69 -12.34 13.37
C THR A 418 20.61 -11.82 12.43
N ALA A 419 20.73 -10.60 11.91
CA ALA A 419 19.77 -10.05 10.95
C ALA A 419 20.07 -10.59 9.54
N GLU A 420 19.08 -11.23 8.95
CA GLU A 420 19.21 -11.86 7.63
C GLU A 420 19.51 -10.83 6.54
N GLY A 421 20.55 -11.10 5.75
CA GLY A 421 20.93 -10.28 4.59
C GLY A 421 21.74 -9.02 4.93
N ILE A 422 22.13 -8.81 6.18
CA ILE A 422 23.06 -7.74 6.56
C ILE A 422 24.49 -8.26 6.48
N ASP A 423 25.35 -7.50 5.79
CA ASP A 423 26.77 -7.83 5.52
C ASP A 423 27.73 -6.89 6.23
N LEU A 424 27.26 -5.67 6.54
CA LEU A 424 28.08 -4.55 6.96
C LEU A 424 27.55 -3.89 8.22
N VAL A 425 28.48 -3.27 8.95
CA VAL A 425 28.16 -2.44 10.11
C VAL A 425 28.95 -1.13 10.07
N ASP A 426 28.27 -0.01 10.33
CA ASP A 426 28.91 1.28 10.51
C ASP A 426 29.14 1.58 11.99
N PHE A 427 30.33 2.06 12.29
CA PHE A 427 30.71 2.42 13.64
C PHE A 427 30.75 3.92 13.84
N ASN A 428 30.21 4.41 14.95
CA ASN A 428 30.38 5.81 15.34
C ASN A 428 31.71 6.00 16.11
N TYR A 429 32.47 7.01 15.75
CA TYR A 429 33.66 7.42 16.48
C TYR A 429 33.46 8.83 17.06
N PRO A 430 33.77 9.06 18.34
CA PRO A 430 34.34 8.15 19.33
C PRO A 430 33.34 7.23 20.04
N GLN A 431 32.04 7.37 19.84
CA GLN A 431 30.98 6.74 20.64
C GLN A 431 31.12 5.20 20.74
N HIS A 432 31.35 4.51 19.62
CA HIS A 432 31.47 3.05 19.61
C HIS A 432 32.92 2.57 19.78
N LEU A 433 33.86 3.23 19.14
CA LEU A 433 35.24 2.75 19.02
C LEU A 433 36.18 3.36 20.05
N GLY A 434 35.81 4.48 20.67
CA GLY A 434 36.60 5.10 21.73
C GLY A 434 36.79 4.16 22.91
N GLY A 435 38.03 3.78 23.20
CA GLY A 435 38.37 2.87 24.30
C GLY A 435 38.33 1.38 23.92
N LEU A 436 37.92 0.98 22.73
CA LEU A 436 38.01 -0.40 22.25
C LEU A 436 39.39 -0.67 21.63
N LYS A 437 39.79 -1.94 21.65
CA LYS A 437 41.01 -2.41 20.97
C LYS A 437 40.63 -2.97 19.60
N PRO A 438 41.37 -2.68 18.51
CA PRO A 438 41.08 -3.19 17.18
C PRO A 438 40.83 -4.70 17.12
N LYS A 439 41.68 -5.48 17.78
CA LYS A 439 41.53 -6.94 17.85
C LYS A 439 40.18 -7.41 18.41
N ALA A 440 39.61 -6.67 19.35
CA ALA A 440 38.29 -7.00 19.89
C ALA A 440 37.16 -6.73 18.88
N VAL A 441 37.27 -5.61 18.15
CA VAL A 441 36.27 -5.23 17.10
C VAL A 441 36.35 -6.19 15.92
N THR A 442 37.55 -6.43 15.38
CA THR A 442 37.74 -7.37 14.25
C THR A 442 37.34 -8.80 14.63
N GLY A 443 37.58 -9.22 15.87
CA GLY A 443 37.13 -10.51 16.37
C GLY A 443 35.62 -10.63 16.45
N ALA A 444 34.94 -9.57 16.88
CA ALA A 444 33.44 -9.53 16.92
C ALA A 444 32.84 -9.53 15.52
N LEU A 445 33.39 -8.73 14.59
CA LEU A 445 32.96 -8.71 13.17
C LEU A 445 33.08 -10.10 12.55
N LYS A 446 34.24 -10.73 12.69
CA LYS A 446 34.47 -12.08 12.15
C LYS A 446 33.49 -13.10 12.74
N ALA A 447 33.25 -13.05 14.06
CA ALA A 447 32.35 -13.97 14.75
C ALA A 447 30.85 -13.76 14.31
N ALA A 448 30.51 -12.54 13.93
CA ALA A 448 29.17 -12.17 13.46
C ALA A 448 28.96 -12.34 11.94
N GLY A 449 30.01 -12.68 11.18
CA GLY A 449 29.97 -12.76 9.73
C GLY A 449 29.85 -11.41 9.03
N LEU A 450 30.20 -10.30 9.73
CA LEU A 450 30.10 -8.94 9.24
C LEU A 450 31.44 -8.33 8.87
N ALA A 451 31.43 -7.32 7.99
CA ALA A 451 32.57 -6.44 7.73
C ALA A 451 32.25 -5.00 8.16
N ALA A 452 33.25 -4.13 8.21
CA ALA A 452 33.02 -2.71 8.45
C ALA A 452 32.58 -2.02 7.14
N GLY A 453 31.50 -1.25 7.20
CA GLY A 453 31.02 -0.39 6.12
C GLY A 453 31.70 0.96 6.16
N ALA A 454 31.42 1.77 7.18
CA ALA A 454 32.03 3.07 7.40
C ALA A 454 32.37 3.32 8.87
N VAL A 455 33.16 4.38 9.10
CA VAL A 455 33.32 4.99 10.44
C VAL A 455 32.73 6.39 10.41
N ALA A 456 31.57 6.55 11.06
CA ALA A 456 30.85 7.81 11.12
C ALA A 456 31.33 8.66 12.30
N VAL A 457 31.73 9.90 12.03
CA VAL A 457 32.18 10.85 13.05
C VAL A 457 31.01 11.42 13.80
N ARG A 458 31.07 11.41 15.12
CA ARG A 458 30.12 12.06 16.03
C ARG A 458 30.86 13.01 16.96
N PHE A 459 30.65 14.31 16.76
CA PHE A 459 31.31 15.35 17.58
C PHE A 459 30.64 15.45 18.96
N PRO A 460 31.41 15.33 20.09
CA PRO A 460 30.83 15.47 21.41
C PRO A 460 30.31 16.89 21.68
N ALA A 461 29.03 17.00 22.08
CA ALA A 461 28.37 18.28 22.34
C ALA A 461 29.08 19.15 23.41
N SER A 462 29.74 18.54 24.37
CA SER A 462 30.49 19.27 25.40
C SER A 462 31.58 20.17 24.84
N THR A 463 32.15 19.84 23.69
CA THR A 463 33.26 20.57 23.07
C THR A 463 32.80 21.36 21.84
N PHE A 464 31.86 20.81 21.05
CA PHE A 464 31.58 21.29 19.68
C PHE A 464 30.24 21.99 19.53
N ARG A 465 29.54 22.32 20.63
CA ARG A 465 28.20 22.96 20.56
C ARG A 465 28.16 24.27 19.75
N ALA A 466 29.29 25.01 19.66
CA ALA A 466 29.41 26.25 18.90
C ALA A 466 30.02 26.03 17.50
N GLY A 467 29.90 24.83 16.97
CA GLY A 467 30.50 24.39 15.71
C GLY A 467 31.68 23.44 15.90
N ALA A 468 31.88 22.55 14.96
CA ALA A 468 33.07 21.69 14.87
C ALA A 468 34.08 22.29 13.89
N PHE A 469 33.87 22.13 12.61
CA PHE A 469 34.71 22.71 11.55
C PHE A 469 34.59 24.23 11.44
N THR A 470 33.47 24.78 11.85
CA THR A 470 33.13 26.20 11.75
C THR A 470 33.41 27.02 13.00
N ASN A 471 33.81 26.35 14.10
CA ASN A 471 34.02 26.99 15.38
C ASN A 471 34.92 28.24 15.27
N PRO A 472 34.58 29.35 15.95
CA PRO A 472 35.42 30.54 15.94
C PRO A 472 36.82 30.29 16.57
N ASP A 473 36.92 29.38 17.55
CA ASP A 473 38.16 28.99 18.18
C ASP A 473 38.95 28.01 17.30
N PRO A 474 40.17 28.38 16.84
CA PRO A 474 41.01 27.49 16.04
C PRO A 474 41.45 26.22 16.75
N SER A 475 41.53 26.20 18.09
CA SER A 475 41.87 25.01 18.84
C SER A 475 40.74 23.95 18.80
N VAL A 476 39.50 24.42 18.83
CA VAL A 476 38.34 23.54 18.69
C VAL A 476 38.25 22.96 17.27
N ARG A 477 38.53 23.76 16.22
CA ARG A 477 38.61 23.26 14.84
C ARG A 477 39.72 22.23 14.68
N ALA A 478 40.89 22.45 15.30
CA ALA A 478 41.99 21.46 15.31
C ALA A 478 41.54 20.17 15.98
N ALA A 479 40.87 20.23 17.12
CA ALA A 479 40.31 19.05 17.77
C ALA A 479 39.28 18.29 16.93
N ALA A 480 38.46 19.00 16.10
CA ALA A 480 37.55 18.37 15.14
C ALA A 480 38.34 17.60 14.07
N VAL A 481 39.42 18.19 13.55
CA VAL A 481 40.34 17.53 12.59
C VAL A 481 40.97 16.28 13.21
N ASP A 482 41.38 16.35 14.45
CA ASP A 482 41.98 15.19 15.18
C ASP A 482 40.98 14.03 15.35
N ILE A 483 39.71 14.33 15.60
CA ILE A 483 38.65 13.31 15.67
C ILE A 483 38.45 12.63 14.29
N VAL A 484 38.45 13.40 13.20
CA VAL A 484 38.37 12.84 11.86
C VAL A 484 39.59 11.98 11.54
N ALA A 485 40.79 12.45 11.86
CA ALA A 485 42.02 11.68 11.67
C ALA A 485 41.99 10.33 12.44
N ALA A 486 41.52 10.34 13.69
CA ALA A 486 41.32 9.11 14.45
C ALA A 486 40.25 8.17 13.84
N ALA A 487 39.17 8.72 13.26
CA ALA A 487 38.20 7.95 12.52
C ALA A 487 38.80 7.33 11.25
N CYS A 488 39.63 8.08 10.51
CA CYS A 488 40.37 7.57 9.36
C CYS A 488 41.32 6.40 9.75
N TRP A 489 42.05 6.53 10.86
CA TRP A 489 42.84 5.46 11.36
C TRP A 489 42.03 4.18 11.67
N TRP A 490 40.85 4.34 12.27
CA TRP A 490 39.96 3.21 12.51
C TRP A 490 39.41 2.62 11.20
N ALA A 491 39.01 3.46 10.23
CA ALA A 491 38.53 3.00 8.95
C ALA A 491 39.57 2.15 8.21
N ARG A 492 40.84 2.56 8.22
CA ARG A 492 41.96 1.78 7.65
C ARG A 492 42.17 0.49 8.44
N THR A 493 42.12 0.57 9.77
CA THR A 493 42.37 -0.60 10.66
C THR A 493 41.31 -1.68 10.51
N LEU A 494 40.06 -1.29 10.21
CA LEU A 494 38.91 -2.19 10.01
C LEU A 494 38.68 -2.55 8.55
N ASP A 495 39.44 -1.99 7.61
CA ASP A 495 39.21 -2.10 6.16
C ASP A 495 37.79 -1.68 5.78
N ALA A 496 37.36 -0.53 6.31
CA ALA A 496 36.01 -0.01 6.11
C ALA A 496 35.79 0.42 4.66
N SER A 497 34.84 -0.23 3.98
CA SER A 497 34.65 -0.14 2.50
C SER A 497 34.26 1.26 2.00
N ALA A 498 33.54 2.07 2.79
CA ALA A 498 33.14 3.43 2.44
C ALA A 498 34.00 4.51 3.13
N GLY A 499 34.98 4.15 3.93
CA GLY A 499 35.88 5.10 4.58
C GLY A 499 35.25 5.80 5.78
N VAL A 500 35.27 7.14 5.78
CA VAL A 500 34.78 7.96 6.90
C VAL A 500 33.61 8.84 6.45
N ILE A 501 32.54 8.83 7.25
CA ILE A 501 31.38 9.70 7.07
C ILE A 501 31.42 10.81 8.14
N VAL A 502 31.29 12.05 7.75
CA VAL A 502 31.24 13.20 8.66
C VAL A 502 29.85 13.80 8.63
N TRP A 503 29.18 13.72 9.78
CA TRP A 503 27.93 14.46 10.03
C TRP A 503 28.23 15.61 11.02
N PRO A 504 28.33 16.85 10.51
CA PRO A 504 28.71 18.01 11.31
C PRO A 504 27.50 18.66 11.99
N GLN A 505 26.86 17.93 12.87
CA GLN A 505 25.64 18.27 13.60
C GLN A 505 25.60 19.71 14.15
N PHE A 506 26.74 20.25 14.57
CA PHE A 506 26.85 21.56 15.22
C PHE A 506 27.31 22.68 14.28
N ASP A 507 27.60 22.40 13.02
CA ASP A 507 28.04 23.38 12.05
C ASP A 507 26.86 24.09 11.40
N GLY A 508 26.40 25.13 12.07
CA GLY A 508 25.26 25.95 11.67
C GLY A 508 25.02 27.13 12.64
N TYR A 509 23.78 27.60 12.68
CA TYR A 509 23.40 28.72 13.56
C TYR A 509 21.90 28.67 13.88
N ASP A 510 21.50 29.44 14.94
CA ASP A 510 20.11 29.49 15.40
C ASP A 510 19.43 30.83 15.15
N TYR A 511 20.21 31.91 15.10
CA TYR A 511 19.69 33.27 15.06
C TYR A 511 20.29 34.08 13.89
N HIS A 512 19.49 34.95 13.32
CA HIS A 512 19.96 35.90 12.32
C HIS A 512 21.11 36.75 12.86
N MET A 513 22.12 37.00 12.04
CA MET A 513 23.35 37.76 12.39
C MET A 513 24.20 37.09 13.50
N GLN A 514 24.01 35.81 13.78
CA GLN A 514 24.82 35.06 14.75
C GLN A 514 26.22 34.78 14.24
N ILE A 515 26.39 34.56 12.94
CA ILE A 515 27.67 34.18 12.32
C ILE A 515 28.00 35.06 11.12
N ASN A 516 29.27 35.13 10.75
CA ASN A 516 29.69 35.65 9.47
C ASN A 516 29.70 34.50 8.46
N TYR A 517 28.73 34.47 7.54
CA TYR A 517 28.47 33.35 6.65
C TYR A 517 29.68 32.97 5.80
N THR A 518 30.33 33.94 5.18
CA THR A 518 31.47 33.68 4.30
C THR A 518 32.72 33.22 5.04
N THR A 519 33.00 33.79 6.21
CA THR A 519 34.10 33.33 7.07
C THR A 519 33.84 31.95 7.61
N THR A 520 32.63 31.67 8.04
CA THR A 520 32.22 30.36 8.56
C THR A 520 32.31 29.28 7.51
N TRP A 521 31.86 29.55 6.27
CA TRP A 521 32.02 28.66 5.13
C TRP A 521 33.48 28.30 4.86
N ARG A 522 34.36 29.34 4.75
CA ARG A 522 35.79 29.11 4.53
C ARG A 522 36.44 28.27 5.62
N ARG A 523 36.06 28.50 6.90
CA ARG A 523 36.55 27.67 8.02
C ARG A 523 36.16 26.20 7.84
N GLY A 524 34.93 25.94 7.39
CA GLY A 524 34.48 24.58 7.10
C GLY A 524 35.30 23.91 6.00
N VAL A 525 35.49 24.62 4.87
CA VAL A 525 36.31 24.14 3.75
C VAL A 525 37.75 23.86 4.21
N ASP A 526 38.37 24.82 4.91
CA ASP A 526 39.77 24.70 5.35
C ASP A 526 39.95 23.55 6.36
N ALA A 527 38.99 23.34 7.28
CA ALA A 527 39.05 22.25 8.25
C ALA A 527 38.88 20.88 7.57
N ILE A 528 38.01 20.75 6.58
CA ILE A 528 37.86 19.51 5.80
C ILE A 528 39.15 19.21 5.01
N ARG A 529 39.77 20.22 4.37
CA ARG A 529 41.06 20.07 3.70
C ARG A 529 42.15 19.60 4.69
N ALA A 530 42.23 20.27 5.86
CA ALA A 530 43.17 19.90 6.89
C ALA A 530 42.99 18.46 7.39
N ALA A 531 41.75 17.96 7.48
CA ALA A 531 41.47 16.58 7.83
C ALA A 531 41.95 15.60 6.75
N LEU A 532 41.68 15.94 5.47
CA LEU A 532 42.09 15.12 4.31
C LEU A 532 43.63 15.08 4.15
N ASP A 533 44.33 16.12 4.60
CA ASP A 533 45.78 16.23 4.50
C ASP A 533 46.52 15.53 5.69
N ARG A 534 45.77 14.89 6.61
CA ARG A 534 46.37 14.09 7.71
C ARG A 534 46.85 12.74 7.18
N ASP A 535 48.00 12.26 7.69
CA ASP A 535 48.58 10.96 7.33
C ASP A 535 47.64 9.77 7.62
N GLU A 536 46.85 9.87 8.69
CA GLU A 536 45.85 8.87 9.05
C GLU A 536 44.75 8.72 7.99
N CYS A 537 44.47 9.80 7.25
CA CYS A 537 43.44 9.85 6.20
C CYS A 537 44.02 9.57 4.81
N GLU A 538 45.30 9.27 4.66
CA GLU A 538 45.84 8.86 3.37
C GLU A 538 45.19 7.58 2.85
N GLY A 539 44.67 7.63 1.61
CA GLY A 539 43.95 6.54 0.97
C GLY A 539 42.50 6.32 1.48
N VAL A 540 42.04 7.09 2.46
CA VAL A 540 40.67 7.02 2.99
C VAL A 540 39.78 8.02 2.23
N LYS A 541 38.60 7.57 1.80
CA LYS A 541 37.53 8.44 1.33
C LYS A 541 36.84 9.11 2.51
N LEU A 542 36.59 10.41 2.39
CA LEU A 542 35.83 11.21 3.33
C LEU A 542 34.54 11.65 2.67
N SER A 543 33.39 11.36 3.23
CA SER A 543 32.11 11.84 2.75
C SER A 543 31.41 12.74 3.77
N TYR A 544 30.71 13.73 3.27
CA TYR A 544 29.94 14.68 4.06
C TYR A 544 28.46 14.31 3.99
N GLU A 545 27.85 14.07 5.16
CA GLU A 545 26.42 13.86 5.31
C GLU A 545 25.77 15.16 5.80
N PHE A 546 24.87 15.73 5.04
CA PHE A 546 24.21 16.98 5.40
C PHE A 546 22.75 16.76 5.85
N LYS A 547 22.27 17.70 6.65
CA LYS A 547 20.89 17.77 7.13
C LYS A 547 20.44 19.22 7.13
N PRO A 548 19.19 19.52 6.68
CA PRO A 548 18.73 20.90 6.55
C PRO A 548 18.60 21.62 7.90
N THR A 549 18.26 20.89 8.96
CA THR A 549 18.05 21.40 10.30
C THR A 549 18.30 20.32 11.33
N ASP A 550 18.71 20.69 12.53
CA ASP A 550 18.88 19.83 13.71
C ASP A 550 18.48 20.60 14.97
N PRO A 551 18.02 19.95 16.03
CA PRO A 551 17.78 20.61 17.31
C PRO A 551 19.01 21.35 17.88
N SER A 552 20.21 20.95 17.46
CA SER A 552 21.49 21.57 17.84
C SER A 552 21.88 22.76 16.96
N SER A 553 21.27 22.92 15.80
CA SER A 553 21.64 23.92 14.79
C SER A 553 20.46 24.10 13.82
N ARG A 554 19.57 25.05 14.09
CA ARG A 554 18.33 25.24 13.34
C ARG A 554 18.52 25.58 11.86
N PHE A 555 19.63 26.21 11.54
CA PHE A 555 20.06 26.50 10.17
C PHE A 555 21.43 25.83 9.96
N ALA A 556 21.46 24.71 9.26
CA ALA A 556 22.70 24.06 8.91
C ALA A 556 23.53 24.90 7.95
N LEU A 557 24.85 24.82 8.03
CA LEU A 557 25.75 25.49 7.08
C LEU A 557 25.55 24.96 5.66
N VAL A 558 25.29 23.66 5.54
CA VAL A 558 25.05 22.94 4.28
C VAL A 558 23.65 22.32 4.34
N PRO A 559 22.59 23.04 3.94
CA PRO A 559 21.21 22.62 4.15
C PRO A 559 20.60 21.84 2.98
N SER A 560 21.29 21.69 1.86
CA SER A 560 20.72 21.14 0.63
C SER A 560 21.76 20.47 -0.25
N THR A 561 21.32 19.65 -1.21
CA THR A 561 22.16 19.00 -2.22
C THR A 561 23.00 20.01 -3.00
N ALA A 562 22.41 21.14 -3.41
CA ALA A 562 23.15 22.18 -4.13
C ALA A 562 24.28 22.81 -3.30
N ALA A 563 24.03 23.08 -2.01
CA ALA A 563 25.03 23.59 -1.09
C ALA A 563 26.14 22.55 -0.86
N ALA A 564 25.78 21.27 -0.76
CA ALA A 564 26.73 20.18 -0.59
C ALA A 564 27.63 19.99 -1.82
N LEU A 565 27.10 20.08 -3.03
CA LEU A 565 27.90 20.07 -4.28
C LEU A 565 28.83 21.28 -4.35
N THR A 566 28.40 22.45 -3.91
CA THR A 566 29.25 23.65 -3.80
C THR A 566 30.39 23.40 -2.80
N LEU A 567 30.11 22.77 -1.65
CA LEU A 567 31.15 22.43 -0.68
C LEU A 567 32.19 21.47 -1.28
N VAL A 568 31.74 20.44 -2.01
CA VAL A 568 32.66 19.49 -2.68
C VAL A 568 33.56 20.22 -3.68
N SER A 569 32.97 21.10 -4.48
CA SER A 569 33.73 21.94 -5.44
C SER A 569 34.76 22.82 -4.73
N ASP A 570 34.37 23.48 -3.63
CA ASP A 570 35.26 24.38 -2.90
C ASP A 570 36.36 23.63 -2.14
N VAL A 571 36.09 22.39 -1.64
CA VAL A 571 37.11 21.55 -1.01
C VAL A 571 38.15 21.07 -2.03
N ASP A 572 37.76 20.84 -3.26
CA ASP A 572 38.63 20.48 -4.39
C ASP A 572 39.60 19.33 -4.06
N ARG A 573 39.05 18.16 -3.72
CA ARG A 573 39.79 16.90 -3.48
C ARG A 573 39.10 15.74 -4.22
N PRO A 574 39.17 15.74 -5.57
CA PRO A 574 38.44 14.74 -6.39
C PRO A 574 38.85 13.31 -6.01
N GLY A 575 37.84 12.44 -5.94
CA GLY A 575 38.02 11.03 -5.57
C GLY A 575 38.30 10.75 -4.08
N ARG A 576 38.60 11.80 -3.29
CA ARG A 576 38.87 11.69 -1.84
C ARG A 576 37.79 12.31 -0.98
N PHE A 577 37.10 13.33 -1.47
CA PHE A 577 35.98 13.98 -0.79
C PHE A 577 34.71 13.90 -1.64
N GLY A 578 33.61 13.50 -1.04
CA GLY A 578 32.32 13.34 -1.67
C GLY A 578 31.18 13.45 -0.67
N LEU A 579 30.01 12.95 -1.05
CA LEU A 579 28.78 13.08 -0.29
C LEU A 579 28.22 11.69 0.11
N THR A 580 27.71 11.63 1.31
CA THR A 580 26.73 10.62 1.73
C THR A 580 25.38 11.31 1.82
N LEU A 581 24.42 10.84 1.05
CA LEU A 581 23.05 11.34 1.07
C LEU A 581 22.21 10.50 2.04
N ASP A 582 21.33 11.15 2.79
CA ASP A 582 20.35 10.48 3.62
C ASP A 582 18.93 10.79 3.10
N ALA A 583 18.16 9.75 2.77
CA ALA A 583 16.83 9.89 2.18
C ALA A 583 15.88 10.68 3.10
N GLY A 584 15.93 10.42 4.41
CA GLY A 584 15.12 11.14 5.38
C GLY A 584 15.47 12.62 5.49
N HIS A 585 16.77 12.95 5.45
CA HIS A 585 17.25 14.33 5.46
C HIS A 585 16.81 15.10 4.20
N LEU A 586 16.84 14.44 3.04
CA LEU A 586 16.42 15.05 1.77
C LEU A 586 14.91 15.32 1.74
N VAL A 587 14.08 14.35 2.16
CA VAL A 587 12.63 14.56 2.28
C VAL A 587 12.32 15.69 3.27
N ALA A 588 13.01 15.75 4.41
CA ALA A 588 12.85 16.85 5.37
C ALA A 588 13.29 18.21 4.81
N ALA A 589 14.23 18.23 3.85
CA ALA A 589 14.63 19.42 3.12
C ALA A 589 13.63 19.83 2.02
N GLY A 590 12.62 19.02 1.73
CA GLY A 590 11.72 19.21 0.58
C GLY A 590 12.37 18.85 -0.76
N GLU A 591 13.47 18.11 -0.76
CA GLU A 591 14.14 17.61 -1.94
C GLU A 591 13.63 16.21 -2.32
N ASN A 592 13.68 15.88 -3.62
CA ASN A 592 13.44 14.52 -4.09
C ASN A 592 14.75 13.71 -3.95
N PRO A 593 14.78 12.62 -3.12
CA PRO A 593 15.99 11.83 -2.91
C PRO A 593 16.56 11.22 -4.19
N ALA A 594 15.71 10.82 -5.14
CA ALA A 594 16.13 10.28 -6.42
C ALA A 594 16.82 11.33 -7.31
N GLN A 595 16.26 12.54 -7.38
CA GLN A 595 16.87 13.66 -8.09
C GLN A 595 18.23 14.02 -7.48
N SER A 596 18.32 14.12 -6.15
CA SER A 596 19.57 14.41 -5.45
C SER A 596 20.63 13.33 -5.70
N ALA A 597 20.23 12.04 -5.65
CA ALA A 597 21.11 10.91 -5.97
C ALA A 597 21.64 10.98 -7.41
N ALA A 598 20.78 11.26 -8.39
CA ALA A 598 21.15 11.38 -9.78
C ALA A 598 22.15 12.53 -10.00
N MET A 599 21.91 13.72 -9.43
CA MET A 599 22.80 14.89 -9.55
C MET A 599 24.18 14.64 -8.92
N VAL A 600 24.21 14.03 -7.75
CA VAL A 600 25.46 13.76 -7.01
C VAL A 600 26.26 12.62 -7.67
N ALA A 601 25.56 11.63 -8.24
CA ALA A 601 26.18 10.56 -9.01
C ALA A 601 26.75 11.07 -10.34
N ASP A 602 26.04 11.95 -11.06
CA ASP A 602 26.51 12.58 -12.31
C ASP A 602 27.77 13.44 -12.07
N ALA A 603 27.84 14.10 -10.92
CA ALA A 603 29.03 14.82 -10.48
C ALA A 603 30.20 13.89 -10.06
N GLY A 604 30.01 12.57 -10.00
CA GLY A 604 31.04 11.60 -9.63
C GLY A 604 31.43 11.60 -8.15
N VAL A 605 30.58 12.13 -7.26
CA VAL A 605 30.90 12.37 -5.86
C VAL A 605 29.94 11.69 -4.88
N LEU A 606 29.08 10.77 -5.35
CA LEU A 606 28.19 9.96 -4.51
C LEU A 606 28.96 8.80 -3.88
N PHE A 607 29.38 8.94 -2.63
CA PHE A 607 30.20 7.94 -1.89
C PHE A 607 29.35 7.03 -1.01
N GLY A 608 28.22 7.50 -0.51
CA GLY A 608 27.34 6.74 0.35
C GLY A 608 25.88 7.14 0.20
N PHE A 609 24.99 6.24 0.58
CA PHE A 609 23.57 6.52 0.67
C PHE A 609 22.95 5.87 1.91
N HIS A 610 22.35 6.67 2.77
CA HIS A 610 21.59 6.23 3.92
C HIS A 610 20.11 6.14 3.56
N LEU A 611 19.52 5.02 3.85
CA LEU A 611 18.17 4.64 3.50
C LEU A 611 17.30 4.56 4.76
N GLY A 612 16.20 5.18 4.71
CA GLY A 612 15.13 5.18 5.69
C GLY A 612 13.90 5.80 5.06
N ASP A 613 12.81 5.82 5.79
CA ASP A 613 11.61 6.54 5.41
C ASP A 613 11.23 7.51 6.52
N VAL A 614 10.48 8.56 6.20
CA VAL A 614 10.10 9.61 7.15
C VAL A 614 8.71 10.12 6.81
N HIS A 615 7.99 10.62 7.80
CA HIS A 615 6.87 11.53 7.54
C HIS A 615 7.42 12.93 7.30
N SER A 616 6.91 13.65 6.31
CA SER A 616 7.35 14.99 5.90
C SER A 616 7.10 16.05 7.00
N LYS A 617 7.62 15.82 8.21
CA LYS A 617 7.55 16.76 9.33
C LYS A 617 8.91 17.41 9.53
N LEU A 618 8.92 18.75 9.60
CA LEU A 618 10.16 19.50 9.84
C LEU A 618 10.81 19.02 11.15
N ALA A 619 12.09 18.69 11.09
CA ALA A 619 12.91 18.21 12.20
C ALA A 619 12.50 16.86 12.82
N ALA A 620 11.64 16.07 12.19
CA ALA A 620 11.42 14.70 12.57
C ALA A 620 12.47 13.79 11.92
N GLU A 621 13.30 13.19 12.74
CA GLU A 621 14.15 12.05 12.35
C GLU A 621 13.34 10.79 12.57
N ASP A 622 12.42 10.47 11.66
CA ASP A 622 11.51 9.35 11.90
C ASP A 622 12.23 8.01 11.71
N GLY A 623 13.25 7.93 10.82
CA GLY A 623 14.07 6.72 10.60
C GLY A 623 13.25 5.45 10.45
N LEU A 624 12.14 5.54 9.73
CA LEU A 624 11.21 4.44 9.52
C LEU A 624 11.77 3.42 8.53
N ALA A 625 11.20 2.22 8.53
CA ALA A 625 11.59 1.16 7.62
C ALA A 625 11.50 1.61 6.14
N PHE A 626 12.48 1.21 5.35
CA PHE A 626 12.64 1.66 3.96
C PHE A 626 11.41 1.38 3.09
N GLY A 627 10.90 2.43 2.43
CA GLY A 627 9.75 2.37 1.54
C GLY A 627 8.41 2.12 2.24
N SER A 628 8.33 2.35 3.56
CA SER A 628 7.11 2.13 4.33
C SER A 628 6.09 3.27 4.24
N VAL A 629 6.54 4.47 3.91
CA VAL A 629 5.73 5.69 3.77
C VAL A 629 5.69 6.18 2.32
N HIS A 630 6.85 6.24 1.66
CA HIS A 630 7.02 6.79 0.31
C HIS A 630 7.48 5.73 -0.69
N ALA A 631 6.70 4.66 -0.87
CA ALA A 631 7.09 3.52 -1.71
C ALA A 631 7.46 3.90 -3.16
N ALA A 632 6.71 4.82 -3.79
CA ALA A 632 7.00 5.30 -5.15
C ALA A 632 8.33 6.06 -5.20
N GLY A 633 8.58 6.97 -4.25
CA GLY A 633 9.85 7.69 -4.15
C GLY A 633 11.03 6.77 -3.84
N ALA A 634 10.80 5.73 -3.03
CA ALA A 634 11.82 4.72 -2.76
C ALA A 634 12.15 3.87 -4.01
N LEU A 635 11.15 3.53 -4.82
CA LEU A 635 11.37 2.84 -6.11
C LEU A 635 12.12 3.75 -7.09
N GLU A 636 11.74 5.00 -7.21
CA GLU A 636 12.44 5.99 -8.04
C GLU A 636 13.91 6.13 -7.60
N LEU A 637 14.15 6.25 -6.31
CA LEU A 637 15.50 6.30 -5.75
C LEU A 637 16.32 5.06 -6.12
N VAL A 638 15.77 3.87 -5.92
CA VAL A 638 16.47 2.61 -6.25
C VAL A 638 16.73 2.52 -7.76
N TYR A 639 15.82 2.99 -8.61
CA TYR A 639 16.03 3.08 -10.05
C TYR A 639 17.27 3.93 -10.39
N TRP A 640 17.40 5.13 -9.82
CA TRP A 640 18.55 6.00 -10.09
C TRP A 640 19.86 5.49 -9.47
N LEU A 641 19.82 4.88 -8.30
CA LEU A 641 21.01 4.21 -7.73
C LEU A 641 21.46 3.04 -8.60
N ARG A 642 20.52 2.26 -9.16
CA ARG A 642 20.80 1.17 -10.08
C ARG A 642 21.34 1.68 -11.42
N ALA A 643 20.75 2.71 -12.00
CA ALA A 643 21.17 3.30 -13.26
C ALA A 643 22.58 3.89 -13.19
N SER A 644 23.01 4.36 -12.02
CA SER A 644 24.37 4.87 -11.78
C SER A 644 25.37 3.80 -11.35
N TYR A 645 24.93 2.61 -10.93
CA TYR A 645 25.79 1.56 -10.42
C TYR A 645 26.74 1.03 -11.51
N GLY A 646 28.02 0.98 -11.19
CA GLY A 646 29.05 0.48 -12.13
C GLY A 646 29.38 1.42 -13.30
N SER A 647 28.71 2.57 -13.44
CA SER A 647 29.09 3.59 -14.42
C SER A 647 30.35 4.36 -13.96
N ALA A 648 31.09 4.93 -14.90
CA ALA A 648 32.26 5.76 -14.57
C ALA A 648 31.81 6.99 -13.76
N GLY A 649 32.17 7.02 -12.46
CA GLY A 649 31.72 8.04 -11.52
C GLY A 649 30.37 7.78 -10.84
N GLY A 650 29.70 6.67 -11.16
CA GLY A 650 28.42 6.29 -10.55
C GLY A 650 28.56 5.67 -9.15
N TYR A 651 27.41 5.25 -8.59
CA TYR A 651 27.37 4.70 -7.25
C TYR A 651 28.10 3.34 -7.17
N ALA A 652 29.05 3.24 -6.27
CA ALA A 652 29.83 2.02 -6.02
C ALA A 652 29.84 1.63 -4.51
N GLY A 653 28.93 2.23 -3.72
CA GLY A 653 28.79 2.00 -2.30
C GLY A 653 27.93 0.80 -1.95
N TYR A 654 27.45 0.77 -0.72
CA TYR A 654 26.53 -0.23 -0.20
C TYR A 654 25.23 0.45 0.25
N ALA A 655 24.14 -0.30 0.37
CA ALA A 655 22.87 0.20 0.91
C ALA A 655 22.93 0.16 2.44
N TYR A 656 22.89 1.31 3.08
CA TYR A 656 22.90 1.43 4.54
C TYR A 656 21.54 1.90 5.05
N PHE A 657 20.98 1.18 6.01
CA PHE A 657 19.70 1.53 6.64
C PHE A 657 19.94 2.31 7.93
N ASP A 658 19.65 3.62 7.90
CA ASP A 658 19.66 4.48 9.10
C ASP A 658 18.23 4.60 9.65
N THR A 659 17.80 3.55 10.31
CA THR A 659 16.45 3.40 10.84
C THR A 659 16.43 3.28 12.36
N PHE A 660 15.31 3.65 13.00
CA PHE A 660 15.16 3.79 14.44
C PHE A 660 14.01 2.90 14.96
N PRO A 661 14.17 1.56 15.01
CA PRO A 661 13.13 0.64 15.49
C PRO A 661 13.02 0.71 17.02
N GLU A 662 12.26 1.66 17.54
CA GLU A 662 12.10 1.88 18.99
C GLU A 662 11.21 0.80 19.64
N ALA A 663 10.13 0.41 18.97
CA ALA A 663 9.16 -0.57 19.43
C ALA A 663 9.31 -1.94 18.75
N GLU A 664 9.90 -1.97 17.60
CA GLU A 664 10.07 -3.14 16.74
C GLU A 664 11.29 -3.99 17.16
N ASP A 665 11.34 -5.24 16.71
CA ASP A 665 12.56 -6.05 16.79
C ASP A 665 13.58 -5.54 15.76
N PRO A 666 14.72 -4.99 16.18
CA PRO A 666 15.67 -4.35 15.26
C PRO A 666 16.33 -5.31 14.27
N THR A 667 16.38 -6.61 14.55
CA THR A 667 16.93 -7.60 13.62
C THR A 667 15.92 -7.97 12.54
N ARG A 668 14.63 -8.05 12.90
CA ARG A 668 13.54 -8.27 11.91
C ARG A 668 13.35 -7.05 11.03
N GLU A 669 13.45 -5.87 11.60
CA GLU A 669 13.35 -4.61 10.86
C GLU A 669 14.50 -4.47 9.85
N ALA A 670 15.74 -4.72 10.25
CA ALA A 670 16.91 -4.70 9.36
C ALA A 670 16.75 -5.73 8.20
N ALA A 671 16.31 -6.94 8.49
CA ALA A 671 16.02 -7.94 7.46
C ALA A 671 14.86 -7.54 6.53
N TYR A 672 13.84 -6.85 7.04
CA TYR A 672 12.77 -6.29 6.23
C TYR A 672 13.30 -5.26 5.23
N ASN A 673 14.14 -4.32 5.68
CA ASN A 673 14.74 -3.28 4.84
C ASN A 673 15.52 -3.88 3.67
N VAL A 674 16.30 -4.94 3.93
CA VAL A 674 17.03 -5.68 2.86
C VAL A 674 16.05 -6.25 1.83
N ARG A 675 14.99 -6.94 2.29
CA ARG A 675 14.00 -7.51 1.36
C ARG A 675 13.25 -6.43 0.57
N ALA A 676 12.90 -5.31 1.21
CA ALA A 676 12.24 -4.18 0.56
C ALA A 676 13.12 -3.59 -0.54
N PHE A 677 14.40 -3.34 -0.25
CA PHE A 677 15.34 -2.83 -1.23
C PHE A 677 15.56 -3.79 -2.41
N LYS A 678 15.82 -5.07 -2.14
CA LYS A 678 15.99 -6.10 -3.19
C LYS A 678 14.73 -6.23 -4.08
N ARG A 679 13.55 -6.10 -3.52
CA ARG A 679 12.30 -6.07 -4.29
C ARG A 679 12.25 -4.86 -5.22
N MET A 680 12.53 -3.66 -4.72
CA MET A 680 12.56 -2.44 -5.53
C MET A 680 13.66 -2.45 -6.58
N TRP A 681 14.80 -3.10 -6.31
CA TRP A 681 15.86 -3.31 -7.30
C TRP A 681 15.37 -4.12 -8.50
N ARG A 682 14.64 -5.23 -8.25
CA ARG A 682 14.02 -6.01 -9.32
C ARG A 682 12.94 -5.23 -10.08
N TRP A 683 12.14 -4.43 -9.37
CA TRP A 683 11.14 -3.56 -10.00
C TRP A 683 11.79 -2.49 -10.88
N ALA A 684 12.86 -1.86 -10.42
CA ALA A 684 13.63 -0.90 -11.20
C ALA A 684 14.22 -1.56 -12.46
N ALA A 685 14.76 -2.78 -12.35
CA ALA A 685 15.24 -3.55 -13.50
C ALA A 685 14.11 -3.82 -14.51
N ARG A 686 12.93 -4.18 -14.04
CA ARG A 686 11.76 -4.38 -14.89
C ARG A 686 11.35 -3.10 -15.61
N LEU A 687 11.24 -1.98 -14.90
CA LEU A 687 10.93 -0.67 -15.51
C LEU A 687 11.93 -0.31 -16.61
N GLU A 688 13.22 -0.58 -16.40
CA GLU A 688 14.26 -0.33 -17.39
C GLU A 688 14.09 -1.22 -18.64
N ASN A 689 13.81 -2.50 -18.45
CA ASN A 689 13.53 -3.45 -19.55
C ASN A 689 12.24 -3.11 -20.31
N ASP A 690 11.23 -2.56 -19.60
CA ASP A 690 9.96 -2.11 -20.19
C ASP A 690 10.07 -0.74 -20.87
N GLY A 691 11.26 -0.10 -20.87
CA GLY A 691 11.53 1.12 -21.62
C GLY A 691 11.28 2.43 -20.87
N ILE A 692 11.22 2.43 -19.55
CA ILE A 692 10.99 3.62 -18.72
C ILE A 692 11.95 4.78 -19.07
N ARG A 693 13.17 4.48 -19.53
CA ARG A 693 14.15 5.50 -19.90
C ARG A 693 13.64 6.44 -20.98
N ASP A 694 13.01 5.91 -22.03
CA ASP A 694 12.45 6.71 -23.12
C ASP A 694 11.25 7.54 -22.65
N VAL A 695 10.44 6.97 -21.77
CA VAL A 695 9.32 7.65 -21.13
C VAL A 695 9.80 8.85 -20.32
N LEU A 696 10.85 8.69 -19.51
CA LEU A 696 11.45 9.78 -18.72
C LEU A 696 12.08 10.88 -19.61
N LEU A 697 12.74 10.49 -20.71
CA LEU A 697 13.33 11.44 -21.66
C LEU A 697 12.26 12.28 -22.38
N ASN A 698 11.08 11.72 -22.59
CA ASN A 698 9.96 12.41 -23.23
C ASN A 698 9.04 13.14 -22.24
N HIS A 699 9.33 13.09 -20.95
CA HIS A 699 8.55 13.69 -19.87
C HIS A 699 7.08 13.18 -19.84
N ASP A 700 6.87 11.92 -20.23
CA ASP A 700 5.55 11.30 -20.24
C ASP A 700 5.20 10.75 -18.85
N ALA A 701 4.65 11.65 -18.02
CA ALA A 701 4.32 11.34 -16.64
C ALA A 701 3.22 10.26 -16.52
N MET A 702 2.26 10.23 -17.46
CA MET A 702 1.16 9.27 -17.38
C MET A 702 1.64 7.85 -17.68
N THR A 703 2.37 7.65 -18.76
CA THR A 703 2.97 6.36 -19.08
C THR A 703 3.92 5.90 -17.96
N SER A 704 4.70 6.82 -17.37
CA SER A 704 5.56 6.49 -16.22
C SER A 704 4.76 5.99 -15.02
N LEU A 705 3.64 6.63 -14.67
CA LEU A 705 2.77 6.21 -13.58
C LEU A 705 2.11 4.84 -13.85
N GLU A 706 1.65 4.61 -15.09
CA GLU A 706 1.06 3.35 -15.52
C GLU A 706 2.07 2.18 -15.44
N MET A 707 3.32 2.40 -15.83
CA MET A 707 4.39 1.41 -15.70
C MET A 707 4.68 1.06 -14.23
N GLN A 708 4.54 2.01 -13.31
CA GLN A 708 4.76 1.83 -11.87
C GLN A 708 3.56 1.18 -11.18
N GLU A 709 2.34 1.40 -11.68
CA GLU A 709 1.10 0.95 -11.03
C GLU A 709 1.08 -0.55 -10.75
N GLY A 710 1.55 -1.37 -11.69
CA GLY A 710 1.62 -2.84 -11.54
C GLY A 710 2.74 -3.34 -10.61
N LEU A 711 3.58 -2.45 -10.07
CA LEU A 711 4.71 -2.80 -9.21
C LEU A 711 4.49 -2.35 -7.76
N ILE A 712 3.86 -1.19 -7.55
CA ILE A 712 3.72 -0.55 -6.24
C ILE A 712 2.32 -0.81 -5.64
N ALA A 713 1.32 -1.15 -6.48
CA ALA A 713 -0.06 -1.40 -6.07
C ALA A 713 -0.18 -2.77 -5.32
#